data_1971ed655645e0935ea3f4664f5c2df1
#
_entry.id   1971ed655645e0935ea3f4664f5c2df1
#
_cell.length_a   1.000
_cell.length_b   1.000
_cell.length_c   1.000
_cell.angle_alpha   90.00
_cell.angle_beta   90.00
_cell.angle_gamma   90.00
#
_symmetry.space_group_name_H-M   'P 1'
#
loop_
_entity.id
_entity.type
_entity.pdbx_description
1 polymer ?
#
loop_
_entity_poly.entity_id
_entity_poly.type
_entity_poly.pdbx_seq_one_letter_code
_entity_poly.pdbx_strand_id
1 'polypeptide(L)'
;MTYRAWNTKEVDRAALKELTAAIAQQNTEELENQSMDDGPWSEEKYRSVFAAQQKEAGLLAGILAARGITDPAEALTLLAGEEELSDPMLLTDMDKACARILRAIDEGETIVVFGDYDVDGVTATALLYQHLKGMGASAKCMLPSREGDGYGLSKNAIQSIYDKGCRLIVTVDNGISAVEEAAFAASLGIDLIITDHHLPHESLPQAVAIVDPRRADDHSPFKGLCGAGVAFKLCAALDGCPPEEMLEYCGDLAAVGTVADVMPLTGENRTIVKAGLRQLQNTDRPGFCALLEEVGLAGRPVTAENVSYAIAPRINAAGRMDSAVTALQLVLCEDEDRAEELAHKLTDINSQRQETEMEIVRAAQELLDAEPERLEDRVILLWGRDWHPGVIGIVASRLVEKTGRPVIVVSVDEHGEGKGSGRSVQGFNLHECIASCADILLRFGGHAMAAGLSVREEDLPTLRRRLNDWAARECPVLRTPPLECDLSVHLDRLTVESVRRLDQLAPYGADNPSPVFVLEKAVVEGVYAVSEGKHSRLRLRQGNASLYAVWFGMHPEQVPYATGDVVDAAVSLSVYDSARGPQLSGRILELHPAGLGNIAAEQAALVQALRRGAPLTPEQKEAVAPERSHIITVYRELQARRWHAEDLQPLFAKLGEENTGKTLVAVAALEQVGLITAADRGGAKFWELVPATGKKNLADAPILKCLEDR
;
A
#
# COMPACT_ATOMS: atom_id res chain seq x y z
N MET A 1 18.34 -9.80 1.15
CA MET A 1 17.48 -8.81 0.44
C MET A 1 17.74 -8.91 -1.05
N THR A 2 16.69 -8.82 -1.87
CA THR A 2 16.84 -8.75 -3.32
C THR A 2 17.30 -7.32 -3.66
N TYR A 3 18.40 -7.16 -4.40
CA TYR A 3 18.84 -5.84 -4.85
C TYR A 3 17.76 -5.19 -5.72
N ARG A 4 17.37 -3.96 -5.39
CA ARG A 4 16.34 -3.20 -6.08
C ARG A 4 16.98 -2.01 -6.80
N ALA A 5 16.68 -1.85 -8.08
CA ALA A 5 17.10 -0.67 -8.83
C ALA A 5 16.39 0.59 -8.32
N TRP A 6 17.04 1.75 -8.45
CA TRP A 6 16.40 3.03 -8.21
C TRP A 6 16.21 3.77 -9.54
N ASN A 7 15.05 4.38 -9.68
CA ASN A 7 14.70 5.21 -10.81
C ASN A 7 14.51 6.65 -10.31
N THR A 8 15.50 7.51 -10.47
CA THR A 8 15.40 8.93 -10.11
C THR A 8 14.87 9.70 -11.31
N LYS A 9 13.79 10.44 -11.11
CA LYS A 9 13.14 11.20 -12.17
C LYS A 9 14.00 12.35 -12.65
N GLU A 10 13.99 12.58 -13.95
CA GLU A 10 14.62 13.76 -14.53
C GLU A 10 13.70 14.98 -14.37
N VAL A 11 14.27 16.12 -14.03
CA VAL A 11 13.56 17.37 -13.81
C VAL A 11 13.89 18.35 -14.93
N ASP A 12 12.87 18.86 -15.61
CA ASP A 12 13.02 19.97 -16.55
C ASP A 12 13.41 21.25 -15.78
N ARG A 13 14.60 21.76 -16.10
CA ARG A 13 15.15 22.95 -15.43
C ARG A 13 14.36 24.22 -15.70
N ALA A 14 13.69 24.33 -16.87
CA ALA A 14 12.88 25.48 -17.20
C ALA A 14 11.61 25.47 -16.36
N ALA A 15 10.88 24.34 -16.34
CA ALA A 15 9.71 24.15 -15.50
C ALA A 15 10.02 24.35 -14.01
N LEU A 16 11.13 23.78 -13.51
CA LEU A 16 11.57 23.98 -12.12
C LEU A 16 11.73 25.46 -11.76
N LYS A 17 12.32 26.26 -12.67
CA LYS A 17 12.53 27.69 -12.43
C LYS A 17 11.21 28.46 -12.41
N GLU A 18 10.30 28.17 -13.34
CA GLU A 18 8.98 28.80 -13.43
C GLU A 18 8.10 28.45 -12.23
N LEU A 19 8.03 27.18 -11.86
CA LEU A 19 7.31 26.73 -10.67
C LEU A 19 7.86 27.35 -9.38
N THR A 20 9.19 27.37 -9.24
CA THR A 20 9.84 27.99 -8.06
C THR A 20 9.47 29.46 -7.94
N ALA A 21 9.44 30.19 -9.06
CA ALA A 21 9.08 31.60 -9.07
C ALA A 21 7.60 31.82 -8.73
N ALA A 22 6.69 31.02 -9.32
CA ALA A 22 5.25 31.14 -9.08
C ALA A 22 4.88 30.84 -7.61
N ILE A 23 5.41 29.72 -7.05
CA ILE A 23 5.17 29.35 -5.65
C ILE A 23 5.75 30.44 -4.71
N ALA A 24 6.95 30.94 -4.99
CA ALA A 24 7.55 32.00 -4.19
C ALA A 24 6.76 33.30 -4.25
N GLN A 25 6.20 33.63 -5.40
CA GLN A 25 5.37 34.82 -5.58
C GLN A 25 4.09 34.70 -4.75
N GLN A 26 3.34 33.62 -4.90
CA GLN A 26 2.12 33.38 -4.12
C GLN A 26 2.38 33.46 -2.62
N ASN A 27 3.41 32.74 -2.12
CA ASN A 27 3.75 32.77 -0.70
C ASN A 27 4.15 34.17 -0.20
N THR A 28 4.81 34.98 -1.06
CA THR A 28 5.19 36.35 -0.69
C THR A 28 3.98 37.26 -0.61
N GLU A 29 3.04 37.14 -1.56
CA GLU A 29 1.77 37.87 -1.57
C GLU A 29 0.89 37.50 -0.37
N GLU A 30 0.81 36.20 0.00
CA GLU A 30 0.09 35.74 1.19
C GLU A 30 0.68 36.36 2.48
N LEU A 31 2.02 36.38 2.61
CA LEU A 31 2.70 36.98 3.77
C LEU A 31 2.49 38.49 3.83
N GLU A 32 2.52 39.18 2.68
CA GLU A 32 2.22 40.63 2.62
C GLU A 32 0.78 40.91 3.05
N ASN A 33 -0.18 40.14 2.54
CA ASN A 33 -1.60 40.26 2.89
C ASN A 33 -1.86 39.99 4.39
N GLN A 34 -1.19 39.02 5.00
CA GLN A 34 -1.29 38.74 6.43
C GLN A 34 -0.71 39.86 7.31
N SER A 35 0.20 40.68 6.77
CA SER A 35 0.85 41.79 7.48
C SER A 35 0.22 43.15 7.19
N MET A 36 -1.00 43.20 6.64
CA MET A 36 -1.67 44.43 6.22
C MET A 36 -1.90 45.48 7.33
N ASP A 37 -1.87 45.12 8.60
CA ASP A 37 -1.95 46.06 9.73
C ASP A 37 -0.77 47.06 9.74
N ASP A 38 0.37 46.71 9.11
CA ASP A 38 1.57 47.56 8.98
C ASP A 38 1.66 48.33 7.65
N GLY A 39 0.65 48.19 6.78
CA GLY A 39 0.63 48.79 5.43
C GLY A 39 1.46 47.98 4.40
N PRO A 40 1.39 48.38 3.10
CA PRO A 40 2.08 47.65 2.02
C PRO A 40 3.60 47.68 2.21
N TRP A 41 4.25 46.56 1.88
CA TRP A 41 5.70 46.44 2.04
C TRP A 41 6.46 47.39 1.08
N SER A 42 7.65 47.86 1.50
CA SER A 42 8.58 48.49 0.61
C SER A 42 9.09 47.52 -0.46
N GLU A 43 9.44 48.00 -1.63
CA GLU A 43 9.98 47.18 -2.71
C GLU A 43 11.22 46.38 -2.28
N GLU A 44 12.06 46.94 -1.42
CA GLU A 44 13.24 46.28 -0.85
C GLU A 44 12.84 45.08 0.07
N LYS A 45 11.83 45.28 0.95
CA LYS A 45 11.30 44.23 1.81
C LYS A 45 10.68 43.11 0.98
N TYR A 46 9.83 43.49 -0.02
CA TYR A 46 9.22 42.50 -0.92
C TYR A 46 10.28 41.64 -1.63
N ARG A 47 11.29 42.26 -2.25
CA ARG A 47 12.38 41.53 -2.93
C ARG A 47 13.16 40.64 -2.01
N SER A 48 13.41 41.05 -0.77
CA SER A 48 14.12 40.26 0.24
C SER A 48 13.32 39.02 0.64
N VAL A 49 12.02 39.19 0.90
CA VAL A 49 11.12 38.07 1.26
C VAL A 49 10.96 37.15 0.07
N PHE A 50 10.72 37.66 -1.14
CA PHE A 50 10.62 36.83 -2.35
C PHE A 50 11.87 35.98 -2.60
N ALA A 51 13.07 36.51 -2.41
CA ALA A 51 14.31 35.77 -2.54
C ALA A 51 14.42 34.64 -1.49
N ALA A 52 13.94 34.87 -0.26
CA ALA A 52 13.85 33.87 0.75
C ALA A 52 12.83 32.77 0.37
N GLN A 53 11.64 33.17 -0.09
CA GLN A 53 10.60 32.25 -0.54
C GLN A 53 11.04 31.40 -1.73
N GLN A 54 11.81 31.96 -2.69
CA GLN A 54 12.38 31.19 -3.80
C GLN A 54 13.29 30.04 -3.31
N LYS A 55 14.10 30.30 -2.28
CA LYS A 55 14.96 29.27 -1.70
C LYS A 55 14.15 28.14 -1.06
N GLU A 56 13.09 28.49 -0.35
CA GLU A 56 12.23 27.53 0.34
C GLU A 56 11.30 26.75 -0.61
N ALA A 57 10.85 27.39 -1.70
CA ALA A 57 9.97 26.78 -2.70
C ALA A 57 10.68 25.74 -3.59
N GLY A 58 12.01 25.81 -3.70
CA GLY A 58 12.77 25.01 -4.68
C GLY A 58 12.62 23.50 -4.53
N LEU A 59 12.49 22.99 -3.29
CA LEU A 59 12.30 21.56 -3.05
C LEU A 59 10.91 21.11 -3.52
N LEU A 60 9.86 21.83 -3.14
CA LEU A 60 8.48 21.56 -3.53
C LEU A 60 8.29 21.65 -5.05
N ALA A 61 8.80 22.70 -5.68
CA ALA A 61 8.78 22.88 -7.13
C ALA A 61 9.51 21.73 -7.86
N GLY A 62 10.63 21.27 -7.29
CA GLY A 62 11.38 20.14 -7.83
C GLY A 62 10.57 18.85 -7.86
N ILE A 63 9.80 18.56 -6.80
CA ILE A 63 8.93 17.38 -6.73
C ILE A 63 7.79 17.48 -7.73
N LEU A 64 7.12 18.66 -7.83
CA LEU A 64 6.06 18.87 -8.79
C LEU A 64 6.55 18.63 -10.23
N ALA A 65 7.69 19.24 -10.59
CA ALA A 65 8.31 19.04 -11.89
C ALA A 65 8.71 17.57 -12.14
N ALA A 66 9.27 16.87 -11.14
CA ALA A 66 9.62 15.45 -11.21
C ALA A 66 8.37 14.57 -11.41
N ARG A 67 7.21 15.00 -10.90
CA ARG A 67 5.92 14.31 -11.07
C ARG A 67 5.17 14.71 -12.35
N GLY A 68 5.78 15.55 -13.20
CA GLY A 68 5.24 15.95 -14.49
C GLY A 68 4.30 17.16 -14.45
N ILE A 69 4.13 17.80 -13.28
CA ILE A 69 3.37 19.02 -13.12
C ILE A 69 4.31 20.18 -13.47
N THR A 70 4.15 20.74 -14.66
CA THR A 70 5.06 21.77 -15.20
C THR A 70 4.40 23.12 -15.40
N ASP A 71 3.06 23.15 -15.43
CA ASP A 71 2.30 24.40 -15.50
C ASP A 71 2.16 25.04 -14.11
N PRO A 72 2.59 26.31 -13.93
CA PRO A 72 2.43 27.03 -12.66
C PRO A 72 0.99 27.14 -12.16
N ALA A 73 0.00 27.32 -13.05
CA ALA A 73 -1.40 27.45 -12.65
C ALA A 73 -1.93 26.13 -12.09
N GLU A 74 -1.65 25.00 -12.77
CA GLU A 74 -1.97 23.66 -12.28
C GLU A 74 -1.31 23.39 -10.93
N ALA A 75 -0.02 23.72 -10.79
CA ALA A 75 0.71 23.53 -9.54
C ALA A 75 0.09 24.31 -8.36
N LEU A 76 -0.28 25.59 -8.58
CA LEU A 76 -0.88 26.41 -7.54
C LEU A 76 -2.27 25.93 -7.14
N THR A 77 -3.10 25.49 -8.09
CA THR A 77 -4.41 24.86 -7.82
C THR A 77 -4.26 23.61 -6.98
N LEU A 78 -3.31 22.72 -7.35
CA LEU A 78 -3.02 21.51 -6.57
C LEU A 78 -2.58 21.84 -5.14
N LEU A 79 -1.69 22.84 -4.96
CA LEU A 79 -1.17 23.21 -3.64
C LEU A 79 -2.25 23.86 -2.77
N ALA A 80 -3.15 24.67 -3.35
CA ALA A 80 -4.32 25.20 -2.65
C ALA A 80 -5.24 24.05 -2.17
N GLY A 81 -5.27 22.93 -2.92
CA GLY A 81 -6.12 21.77 -2.62
C GLY A 81 -7.59 22.09 -2.82
N GLU A 82 -7.87 22.93 -3.81
CA GLU A 82 -9.19 23.37 -4.24
C GLU A 82 -9.53 22.72 -5.60
N GLU A 83 -9.18 21.45 -5.77
CA GLU A 83 -9.66 20.69 -6.93
C GLU A 83 -11.18 20.59 -6.84
N GLU A 84 -11.83 21.03 -7.91
CA GLU A 84 -13.28 21.15 -8.02
C GLU A 84 -13.94 19.75 -7.94
N LEU A 85 -14.98 19.62 -7.11
CA LEU A 85 -15.79 18.42 -7.05
C LEU A 85 -16.83 18.49 -8.19
N SER A 86 -16.89 17.47 -9.03
CA SER A 86 -17.86 17.41 -10.14
C SER A 86 -19.31 17.34 -9.64
N ASP A 87 -20.21 17.87 -10.45
CA ASP A 87 -21.65 17.76 -10.21
C ASP A 87 -22.06 16.26 -10.07
N PRO A 88 -22.66 15.86 -8.94
CA PRO A 88 -23.14 14.49 -8.74
C PRO A 88 -24.09 13.97 -9.82
N MET A 89 -24.83 14.87 -10.45
CA MET A 89 -25.78 14.52 -11.52
C MET A 89 -25.13 14.07 -12.82
N LEU A 90 -23.79 14.20 -12.95
CA LEU A 90 -23.04 13.66 -14.07
C LEU A 90 -22.82 12.13 -13.98
N LEU A 91 -23.00 11.54 -12.79
CA LEU A 91 -22.99 10.08 -12.64
C LEU A 91 -24.24 9.48 -13.27
N THR A 92 -24.03 8.46 -14.10
CA THR A 92 -25.12 7.79 -14.82
C THR A 92 -26.13 7.20 -13.84
N ASP A 93 -27.44 7.37 -14.14
CA ASP A 93 -28.61 6.94 -13.33
C ASP A 93 -28.74 7.66 -11.96
N MET A 94 -27.96 8.69 -11.63
CA MET A 94 -28.09 9.43 -10.38
C MET A 94 -29.48 10.06 -10.25
N ASP A 95 -30.02 10.60 -11.34
CA ASP A 95 -31.37 11.17 -11.40
C ASP A 95 -32.48 10.15 -11.08
N LYS A 96 -32.30 8.91 -11.58
CA LYS A 96 -33.25 7.81 -11.30
C LYS A 96 -33.17 7.33 -9.86
N ALA A 97 -31.91 7.24 -9.32
CA ALA A 97 -31.70 6.88 -7.94
C ALA A 97 -32.33 7.90 -7.00
N CYS A 98 -32.09 9.19 -7.20
CA CYS A 98 -32.69 10.26 -6.42
C CYS A 98 -34.25 10.24 -6.51
N ALA A 99 -34.79 10.15 -7.72
CA ALA A 99 -36.26 10.13 -7.91
C ALA A 99 -36.91 8.95 -7.19
N ARG A 100 -36.30 7.75 -7.19
CA ARG A 100 -36.85 6.57 -6.51
C ARG A 100 -36.73 6.67 -4.98
N ILE A 101 -35.63 7.20 -4.46
CA ILE A 101 -35.43 7.41 -3.02
C ILE A 101 -36.41 8.47 -2.50
N LEU A 102 -36.51 9.62 -3.16
CA LEU A 102 -37.44 10.69 -2.75
C LEU A 102 -38.89 10.21 -2.76
N ARG A 103 -39.28 9.43 -3.78
CA ARG A 103 -40.59 8.81 -3.78
C ARG A 103 -40.83 7.89 -2.59
N ALA A 104 -39.81 7.09 -2.20
CA ALA A 104 -39.95 6.21 -1.04
C ALA A 104 -40.08 7.00 0.28
N ILE A 105 -39.42 8.15 0.40
CA ILE A 105 -39.58 9.06 1.54
C ILE A 105 -40.97 9.63 1.58
N ASP A 106 -41.48 10.15 0.47
CA ASP A 106 -42.80 10.76 0.36
C ASP A 106 -43.94 9.75 0.66
N GLU A 107 -43.77 8.50 0.22
CA GLU A 107 -44.73 7.42 0.43
C GLU A 107 -44.56 6.69 1.77
N GLY A 108 -43.54 7.04 2.56
CA GLY A 108 -43.24 6.42 3.86
C GLY A 108 -42.75 4.98 3.76
N GLU A 109 -42.16 4.58 2.61
CA GLU A 109 -41.58 3.26 2.44
C GLU A 109 -40.33 3.10 3.30
N THR A 110 -40.09 1.87 3.79
CA THR A 110 -38.81 1.58 4.48
C THR A 110 -37.70 1.30 3.48
N ILE A 111 -36.67 2.09 3.54
CA ILE A 111 -35.44 1.96 2.72
C ILE A 111 -34.41 1.13 3.49
N VAL A 112 -33.83 0.10 2.87
CA VAL A 112 -32.73 -0.67 3.44
C VAL A 112 -31.45 -0.25 2.74
N VAL A 113 -30.50 0.34 3.48
CA VAL A 113 -29.13 0.58 3.04
C VAL A 113 -28.34 -0.70 3.29
N PHE A 114 -27.86 -1.33 2.22
CA PHE A 114 -27.12 -2.58 2.28
C PHE A 114 -25.65 -2.35 1.88
N GLY A 115 -24.74 -2.39 2.86
CA GLY A 115 -23.32 -2.15 2.63
C GLY A 115 -22.48 -3.41 2.52
N ASP A 116 -21.16 -3.23 2.56
CA ASP A 116 -20.19 -4.32 2.71
C ASP A 116 -19.57 -4.31 4.12
N TYR A 117 -18.75 -5.33 4.44
CA TYR A 117 -18.20 -5.56 5.79
C TYR A 117 -16.89 -4.85 6.08
N ASP A 118 -16.25 -4.24 5.10
CA ASP A 118 -15.01 -3.49 5.29
C ASP A 118 -15.24 -2.01 5.64
N VAL A 119 -14.16 -1.23 5.74
CA VAL A 119 -14.25 0.18 6.17
C VAL A 119 -15.03 1.02 5.17
N ASP A 120 -14.85 0.79 3.86
CA ASP A 120 -15.56 1.55 2.84
C ASP A 120 -17.05 1.25 2.90
N GLY A 121 -17.46 -0.02 2.91
CA GLY A 121 -18.83 -0.43 3.07
C GLY A 121 -19.49 0.05 4.37
N VAL A 122 -18.76 0.01 5.50
CA VAL A 122 -19.24 0.51 6.80
C VAL A 122 -19.43 2.03 6.77
N THR A 123 -18.46 2.80 6.25
CA THR A 123 -18.57 4.27 6.18
C THR A 123 -19.60 4.73 5.16
N ALA A 124 -19.68 4.08 3.99
CA ALA A 124 -20.71 4.33 3.00
C ALA A 124 -22.13 4.07 3.56
N THR A 125 -22.29 2.96 4.30
CA THR A 125 -23.55 2.62 4.96
C THR A 125 -23.93 3.66 6.00
N ALA A 126 -23.01 4.04 6.86
CA ALA A 126 -23.23 5.04 7.91
C ALA A 126 -23.61 6.39 7.30
N LEU A 127 -22.88 6.81 6.27
CA LEU A 127 -23.07 8.07 5.58
C LEU A 127 -24.49 8.17 4.97
N LEU A 128 -24.85 7.23 4.13
CA LEU A 128 -26.16 7.24 3.48
C LEU A 128 -27.33 7.04 4.49
N TYR A 129 -27.14 6.15 5.46
CA TYR A 129 -28.14 5.92 6.51
C TYR A 129 -28.43 7.18 7.34
N GLN A 130 -27.40 7.86 7.82
CA GLN A 130 -27.55 9.10 8.60
C GLN A 130 -28.21 10.20 7.78
N HIS A 131 -27.81 10.33 6.51
CA HIS A 131 -28.38 11.32 5.61
C HIS A 131 -29.89 11.07 5.38
N LEU A 132 -30.29 9.83 5.04
CA LEU A 132 -31.69 9.46 4.87
C LEU A 132 -32.51 9.68 6.15
N LYS A 133 -31.92 9.39 7.32
CA LYS A 133 -32.57 9.68 8.62
C LYS A 133 -32.77 11.18 8.83
N GLY A 134 -31.78 12.00 8.47
CA GLY A 134 -31.86 13.47 8.51
C GLY A 134 -32.98 14.02 7.61
N MET A 135 -33.20 13.39 6.44
CA MET A 135 -34.32 13.69 5.54
C MET A 135 -35.69 13.19 6.07
N GLY A 136 -35.76 12.49 7.20
CA GLY A 136 -36.99 11.94 7.77
C GLY A 136 -37.39 10.58 7.18
N ALA A 137 -36.54 9.91 6.44
CA ALA A 137 -36.82 8.59 5.88
C ALA A 137 -36.98 7.50 6.95
N SER A 138 -37.83 6.51 6.68
CA SER A 138 -37.86 5.23 7.37
C SER A 138 -36.69 4.37 6.86
N ALA A 139 -35.48 4.56 7.38
CA ALA A 139 -34.27 3.87 6.91
C ALA A 139 -33.82 2.80 7.92
N LYS A 140 -33.26 1.70 7.40
CA LYS A 140 -32.56 0.64 8.13
C LYS A 140 -31.24 0.36 7.42
N CYS A 141 -30.22 -0.08 8.17
CA CYS A 141 -28.97 -0.54 7.60
C CYS A 141 -28.77 -2.05 7.80
N MET A 142 -28.06 -2.68 6.89
CA MET A 142 -27.72 -4.09 6.94
C MET A 142 -26.35 -4.31 6.29
N LEU A 143 -25.53 -5.17 6.91
CA LEU A 143 -24.25 -5.60 6.39
C LEU A 143 -24.25 -7.12 6.20
N PRO A 144 -23.54 -7.67 5.22
CA PRO A 144 -23.43 -9.12 5.02
C PRO A 144 -22.62 -9.76 6.13
N SER A 145 -22.88 -11.04 6.41
CA SER A 145 -22.04 -11.89 7.23
C SER A 145 -21.02 -12.61 6.36
N ARG A 146 -19.74 -12.41 6.64
CA ARG A 146 -18.64 -13.02 5.85
C ARG A 146 -18.67 -14.55 5.85
N GLU A 147 -19.15 -15.18 6.94
CA GLU A 147 -19.20 -16.63 7.08
C GLU A 147 -20.47 -17.25 6.45
N GLY A 148 -21.57 -16.50 6.41
CA GLY A 148 -22.86 -17.03 5.96
C GLY A 148 -23.26 -16.63 4.55
N ASP A 149 -23.08 -15.34 4.20
CA ASP A 149 -23.62 -14.75 2.97
C ASP A 149 -22.56 -14.57 1.87
N GLY A 150 -21.27 -14.62 2.21
CA GLY A 150 -20.18 -14.33 1.30
C GLY A 150 -19.94 -12.80 1.14
N TYR A 151 -19.54 -12.39 -0.06
CA TYR A 151 -19.31 -10.99 -0.41
C TYR A 151 -20.57 -10.38 -1.03
N GLY A 152 -20.97 -9.19 -0.55
CA GLY A 152 -22.04 -8.39 -1.14
C GLY A 152 -23.45 -8.91 -0.90
N LEU A 153 -24.37 -8.53 -1.79
CA LEU A 153 -25.80 -8.85 -1.70
C LEU A 153 -26.06 -10.35 -1.93
N SER A 154 -26.82 -11.00 -1.05
CA SER A 154 -27.17 -12.41 -1.16
C SER A 154 -28.70 -12.62 -1.28
N LYS A 155 -29.12 -13.76 -1.89
CA LYS A 155 -30.54 -14.13 -1.98
C LYS A 155 -31.17 -14.30 -0.60
N ASN A 156 -30.41 -14.76 0.40
CA ASN A 156 -30.88 -14.92 1.78
C ASN A 156 -31.13 -13.55 2.44
N ALA A 157 -30.23 -12.58 2.24
CA ALA A 157 -30.40 -11.22 2.71
C ALA A 157 -31.63 -10.56 2.07
N ILE A 158 -31.80 -10.69 0.77
CA ILE A 158 -32.97 -10.19 0.02
C ILE A 158 -34.29 -10.79 0.56
N GLN A 159 -34.30 -12.11 0.79
CA GLN A 159 -35.46 -12.78 1.37
C GLN A 159 -35.82 -12.24 2.76
N SER A 160 -34.80 -12.09 3.62
CA SER A 160 -34.97 -11.53 4.97
C SER A 160 -35.48 -10.09 4.95
N ILE A 161 -35.07 -9.27 3.97
CA ILE A 161 -35.54 -7.90 3.76
C ILE A 161 -37.01 -7.90 3.31
N TYR A 162 -37.36 -8.78 2.37
CA TYR A 162 -38.71 -8.98 1.89
C TYR A 162 -39.69 -9.38 3.01
N ASP A 163 -39.29 -10.36 3.83
CA ASP A 163 -40.11 -10.87 4.95
C ASP A 163 -40.38 -9.80 6.02
N LYS A 164 -39.47 -8.82 6.16
CA LYS A 164 -39.64 -7.64 7.03
C LYS A 164 -40.49 -6.53 6.41
N GLY A 165 -41.06 -6.77 5.23
CA GLY A 165 -41.94 -5.84 4.53
C GLY A 165 -41.25 -4.71 3.79
N CYS A 166 -39.94 -4.71 3.68
CA CYS A 166 -39.20 -3.68 2.93
C CYS A 166 -39.28 -3.97 1.43
N ARG A 167 -39.32 -2.90 0.62
CA ARG A 167 -39.51 -3.00 -0.85
C ARG A 167 -38.50 -2.18 -1.64
N LEU A 168 -37.60 -1.44 -0.95
CA LEU A 168 -36.50 -0.71 -1.57
C LEU A 168 -35.20 -1.07 -0.87
N ILE A 169 -34.22 -1.53 -1.65
CA ILE A 169 -32.83 -1.74 -1.23
C ILE A 169 -31.97 -0.74 -1.98
N VAL A 170 -31.09 -0.04 -1.26
CA VAL A 170 -30.01 0.76 -1.83
C VAL A 170 -28.69 0.11 -1.39
N THR A 171 -27.98 -0.48 -2.32
CA THR A 171 -26.65 -1.01 -2.01
C THR A 171 -25.61 0.11 -2.00
N VAL A 172 -24.60 0.01 -1.16
CA VAL A 172 -23.44 0.90 -1.14
C VAL A 172 -22.18 0.05 -1.08
N ASP A 173 -21.20 0.35 -1.94
CA ASP A 173 -19.94 -0.37 -2.03
C ASP A 173 -20.10 -1.85 -2.44
N ASN A 174 -21.19 -2.20 -3.05
CA ASN A 174 -21.43 -3.54 -3.60
C ASN A 174 -22.63 -3.56 -4.56
N GLY A 175 -22.75 -4.66 -5.28
CA GLY A 175 -23.97 -4.94 -6.06
C GLY A 175 -23.79 -4.93 -7.57
N ILE A 176 -22.75 -4.31 -8.13
CA ILE A 176 -22.52 -4.23 -9.59
C ILE A 176 -22.38 -5.60 -10.26
N SER A 177 -21.96 -6.60 -9.51
CA SER A 177 -21.81 -7.99 -9.98
C SER A 177 -22.99 -8.91 -9.62
N ALA A 178 -23.99 -8.39 -8.88
CA ALA A 178 -25.09 -9.18 -8.29
C ALA A 178 -26.25 -9.42 -9.29
N VAL A 179 -25.97 -10.00 -10.46
CA VAL A 179 -26.96 -10.19 -11.54
C VAL A 179 -28.11 -11.12 -11.14
N GLU A 180 -27.77 -12.27 -10.52
CA GLU A 180 -28.77 -13.24 -10.08
C GLU A 180 -29.57 -12.74 -8.87
N GLU A 181 -28.92 -12.04 -7.96
CA GLU A 181 -29.52 -11.46 -6.77
C GLU A 181 -30.50 -10.34 -7.15
N ALA A 182 -30.12 -9.49 -8.12
CA ALA A 182 -31.01 -8.47 -8.66
C ALA A 182 -32.27 -9.06 -9.33
N ALA A 183 -32.09 -10.13 -10.12
CA ALA A 183 -33.23 -10.84 -10.71
C ALA A 183 -34.13 -11.47 -9.63
N PHE A 184 -33.55 -11.99 -8.57
CA PHE A 184 -34.31 -12.52 -7.43
C PHE A 184 -35.06 -11.42 -6.68
N ALA A 185 -34.44 -10.25 -6.42
CA ALA A 185 -35.13 -9.09 -5.82
C ALA A 185 -36.33 -8.65 -6.66
N ALA A 186 -36.12 -8.52 -7.97
CA ALA A 186 -37.21 -8.16 -8.90
C ALA A 186 -38.35 -9.18 -8.88
N SER A 187 -38.06 -10.48 -8.75
CA SER A 187 -39.11 -11.53 -8.66
C SER A 187 -39.96 -11.42 -7.41
N LEU A 188 -39.44 -10.82 -6.34
CA LEU A 188 -40.17 -10.54 -5.10
C LEU A 188 -40.85 -9.16 -5.09
N GLY A 189 -40.68 -8.36 -6.13
CA GLY A 189 -41.22 -6.99 -6.20
C GLY A 189 -40.42 -6.01 -5.32
N ILE A 190 -39.14 -6.25 -5.11
CA ILE A 190 -38.22 -5.32 -4.46
C ILE A 190 -37.55 -4.48 -5.54
N ASP A 191 -37.63 -3.16 -5.40
CA ASP A 191 -36.82 -2.23 -6.16
C ASP A 191 -35.37 -2.19 -5.62
N LEU A 192 -34.41 -2.27 -6.53
CA LEU A 192 -32.98 -2.24 -6.22
C LEU A 192 -32.35 -1.00 -6.84
N ILE A 193 -31.61 -0.23 -6.03
CA ILE A 193 -30.72 0.82 -6.46
C ILE A 193 -29.32 0.33 -6.09
N ILE A 194 -28.42 0.30 -7.05
CA ILE A 194 -27.03 -0.10 -6.84
C ILE A 194 -26.17 1.16 -6.85
N THR A 195 -25.38 1.39 -5.77
CA THR A 195 -24.28 2.33 -5.79
C THR A 195 -22.98 1.56 -5.49
N ASP A 196 -22.06 1.61 -6.42
CA ASP A 196 -20.85 0.79 -6.40
C ASP A 196 -19.70 1.53 -7.09
N HIS A 197 -18.48 1.00 -6.98
CA HIS A 197 -17.29 1.52 -7.64
C HIS A 197 -16.41 0.39 -8.20
N HIS A 198 -16.82 -0.86 -8.04
CA HIS A 198 -16.11 -2.01 -8.56
C HIS A 198 -16.26 -2.12 -10.09
N LEU A 199 -15.34 -2.85 -10.73
CA LEU A 199 -15.43 -3.06 -12.18
C LEU A 199 -16.64 -3.89 -12.55
N PRO A 200 -17.54 -3.40 -13.44
CA PRO A 200 -18.69 -4.14 -13.91
C PRO A 200 -18.28 -5.39 -14.69
N HIS A 201 -19.11 -6.43 -14.64
CA HIS A 201 -19.06 -7.54 -15.58
C HIS A 201 -19.64 -7.16 -16.95
N GLU A 202 -19.58 -8.07 -17.95
CA GLU A 202 -20.14 -7.85 -19.28
C GLU A 202 -21.64 -7.53 -19.28
N SER A 203 -22.39 -8.06 -18.29
CA SER A 203 -23.82 -7.79 -18.10
C SER A 203 -24.04 -7.09 -16.75
N LEU A 204 -24.80 -6.00 -16.78
CA LEU A 204 -25.21 -5.28 -15.58
C LEU A 204 -26.41 -5.96 -14.91
N PRO A 205 -26.56 -5.87 -13.57
CA PRO A 205 -27.74 -6.31 -12.85
C PRO A 205 -29.01 -5.58 -13.30
N GLN A 206 -30.17 -6.21 -13.16
CA GLN A 206 -31.47 -5.56 -13.40
C GLN A 206 -31.87 -4.75 -12.16
N ALA A 207 -31.67 -3.44 -12.19
CA ALA A 207 -31.97 -2.52 -11.11
C ALA A 207 -32.72 -1.28 -11.62
N VAL A 208 -33.37 -0.53 -10.71
CA VAL A 208 -34.03 0.75 -11.01
C VAL A 208 -32.99 1.79 -11.43
N ALA A 209 -31.87 1.82 -10.74
CA ALA A 209 -30.72 2.67 -11.03
C ALA A 209 -29.42 1.94 -10.67
N ILE A 210 -28.37 2.21 -11.43
CA ILE A 210 -27.01 1.73 -11.15
C ILE A 210 -26.07 2.94 -11.24
N VAL A 211 -25.63 3.43 -10.10
CA VAL A 211 -24.69 4.55 -9.99
C VAL A 211 -23.31 3.98 -9.71
N ASP A 212 -22.49 3.93 -10.75
CA ASP A 212 -21.12 3.44 -10.68
C ASP A 212 -20.25 4.18 -11.71
N PRO A 213 -19.22 4.93 -11.28
CA PRO A 213 -18.38 5.70 -12.18
C PRO A 213 -17.57 4.83 -13.16
N ARG A 214 -17.42 3.53 -12.90
CA ARG A 214 -16.64 2.60 -13.75
C ARG A 214 -17.48 1.90 -14.82
N ARG A 215 -18.76 2.19 -14.91
CA ARG A 215 -19.58 1.71 -16.03
C ARG A 215 -19.05 2.25 -17.35
N ALA A 216 -19.12 1.45 -18.39
CA ALA A 216 -18.66 1.82 -19.74
C ALA A 216 -19.46 2.99 -20.35
N ASP A 217 -20.71 3.18 -19.93
CA ASP A 217 -21.61 4.24 -20.37
C ASP A 217 -21.68 5.43 -19.40
N ASP A 218 -20.88 5.44 -18.36
CA ASP A 218 -20.74 6.57 -17.44
C ASP A 218 -19.79 7.63 -18.01
N HIS A 219 -20.21 8.89 -18.00
CA HIS A 219 -19.47 10.03 -18.52
C HIS A 219 -19.04 11.03 -17.46
N SER A 220 -19.16 10.68 -16.18
CA SER A 220 -18.63 11.51 -15.10
C SER A 220 -17.10 11.70 -15.25
N PRO A 221 -16.57 12.89 -14.92
CA PRO A 221 -15.16 13.20 -15.20
C PRO A 221 -14.19 12.44 -14.29
N PHE A 222 -14.64 12.00 -13.11
CA PHE A 222 -13.80 11.31 -12.14
C PHE A 222 -14.28 9.87 -11.89
N LYS A 223 -13.38 8.89 -12.12
CA LYS A 223 -13.68 7.46 -12.06
C LYS A 223 -13.13 6.77 -10.80
N GLY A 224 -12.42 7.51 -9.98
CA GLY A 224 -11.66 6.98 -8.84
C GLY A 224 -12.37 7.04 -7.50
N LEU A 225 -13.68 7.28 -7.45
CA LEU A 225 -14.44 7.26 -6.19
C LEU A 225 -14.49 5.85 -5.59
N CYS A 226 -14.45 5.74 -4.27
CA CYS A 226 -14.79 4.54 -3.51
C CYS A 226 -16.30 4.46 -3.25
N GLY A 227 -16.80 3.40 -2.61
CA GLY A 227 -18.22 3.24 -2.25
C GLY A 227 -18.74 4.38 -1.38
N ALA A 228 -17.97 4.83 -0.36
CA ALA A 228 -18.30 6.01 0.44
C ALA A 228 -18.27 7.30 -0.37
N GLY A 229 -17.39 7.42 -1.36
CA GLY A 229 -17.35 8.55 -2.29
C GLY A 229 -18.57 8.61 -3.20
N VAL A 230 -19.08 7.47 -3.69
CA VAL A 230 -20.32 7.39 -4.47
C VAL A 230 -21.54 7.70 -3.59
N ALA A 231 -21.57 7.17 -2.36
CA ALA A 231 -22.62 7.48 -1.38
C ALA A 231 -22.64 8.98 -1.03
N PHE A 232 -21.46 9.60 -0.87
CA PHE A 232 -21.31 11.04 -0.68
C PHE A 232 -21.92 11.85 -1.83
N LYS A 233 -21.63 11.47 -3.08
CA LYS A 233 -22.22 12.10 -4.26
C LYS A 233 -23.75 11.93 -4.30
N LEU A 234 -24.27 10.74 -3.92
CA LEU A 234 -25.71 10.51 -3.86
C LEU A 234 -26.37 11.41 -2.81
N CYS A 235 -25.77 11.61 -1.64
CA CYS A 235 -26.32 12.51 -0.62
C CYS A 235 -26.35 13.97 -1.12
N ALA A 236 -25.31 14.46 -1.76
CA ALA A 236 -25.31 15.79 -2.37
C ALA A 236 -26.39 15.96 -3.45
N ALA A 237 -26.59 14.91 -4.27
CA ALA A 237 -27.64 14.89 -5.28
C ALA A 237 -29.07 14.89 -4.68
N LEU A 238 -29.29 14.16 -3.58
CA LEU A 238 -30.57 14.12 -2.88
C LEU A 238 -30.97 15.46 -2.28
N ASP A 239 -30.00 16.21 -1.72
CA ASP A 239 -30.24 17.56 -1.19
C ASP A 239 -30.25 18.63 -2.29
N GLY A 240 -29.74 18.31 -3.48
CA GLY A 240 -29.58 19.30 -4.57
C GLY A 240 -28.59 20.40 -4.21
N CYS A 241 -27.61 20.11 -3.33
CA CYS A 241 -26.58 21.05 -2.91
C CYS A 241 -25.25 20.79 -3.65
N PRO A 242 -24.36 21.80 -3.73
CA PRO A 242 -22.99 21.58 -4.17
C PRO A 242 -22.29 20.53 -3.30
N PRO A 243 -21.45 19.62 -3.87
CA PRO A 243 -20.78 18.60 -3.09
C PRO A 243 -19.83 19.17 -2.04
N GLU A 244 -19.32 20.39 -2.20
CA GLU A 244 -18.50 21.11 -1.22
C GLU A 244 -19.27 21.37 0.08
N GLU A 245 -20.57 21.68 0.02
CA GLU A 245 -21.42 21.84 1.20
C GLU A 245 -21.61 20.50 1.92
N MET A 246 -21.77 19.41 1.17
CA MET A 246 -21.92 18.07 1.75
C MET A 246 -20.64 17.60 2.48
N LEU A 247 -19.44 18.09 2.10
CA LEU A 247 -18.19 17.77 2.83
C LEU A 247 -18.24 18.20 4.31
N GLU A 248 -18.94 19.29 4.62
CA GLU A 248 -19.05 19.76 6.01
C GLU A 248 -19.83 18.78 6.91
N TYR A 249 -20.71 17.96 6.33
CA TYR A 249 -21.57 17.02 7.08
C TYR A 249 -20.99 15.62 7.19
N CYS A 250 -20.32 15.13 6.15
CA CYS A 250 -19.90 13.73 6.07
C CYS A 250 -18.53 13.51 5.41
N GLY A 251 -17.75 14.57 5.28
CA GLY A 251 -16.40 14.47 4.71
C GLY A 251 -15.47 13.53 5.47
N ASP A 252 -15.63 13.44 6.80
CA ASP A 252 -14.88 12.52 7.65
C ASP A 252 -15.14 11.05 7.27
N LEU A 253 -16.40 10.66 7.08
CA LEU A 253 -16.79 9.30 6.66
C LEU A 253 -16.27 8.99 5.25
N ALA A 254 -16.48 9.92 4.30
CA ALA A 254 -16.02 9.77 2.93
C ALA A 254 -14.49 9.64 2.84
N ALA A 255 -13.75 10.43 3.65
CA ALA A 255 -12.30 10.36 3.70
C ALA A 255 -11.79 9.03 4.29
N VAL A 256 -12.40 8.55 5.37
CA VAL A 256 -12.01 7.28 6.01
C VAL A 256 -12.23 6.11 5.06
N GLY A 257 -13.39 6.05 4.35
CA GLY A 257 -13.64 5.03 3.32
C GLY A 257 -12.63 5.11 2.18
N THR A 258 -12.43 6.30 1.60
CA THR A 258 -11.50 6.53 0.47
C THR A 258 -10.07 6.09 0.79
N VAL A 259 -9.57 6.44 1.99
CA VAL A 259 -8.21 6.06 2.41
C VAL A 259 -8.10 4.56 2.70
N ALA A 260 -9.12 3.98 3.34
CA ALA A 260 -9.12 2.58 3.73
C ALA A 260 -9.21 1.62 2.54
N ASP A 261 -9.93 2.01 1.50
CA ASP A 261 -10.02 1.26 0.23
C ASP A 261 -8.82 1.51 -0.72
N VAL A 262 -7.83 2.24 -0.23
CA VAL A 262 -6.58 2.51 -0.96
C VAL A 262 -6.83 3.17 -2.33
N MET A 263 -7.84 4.04 -2.40
CA MET A 263 -8.17 4.76 -3.63
C MET A 263 -7.10 5.82 -3.96
N PRO A 264 -6.93 6.16 -5.27
CA PRO A 264 -6.02 7.21 -5.69
C PRO A 264 -6.29 8.53 -4.95
N LEU A 265 -5.29 9.09 -4.26
CA LEU A 265 -5.40 10.38 -3.56
C LEU A 265 -5.06 11.55 -4.50
N THR A 266 -5.74 11.58 -5.63
CA THR A 266 -5.66 12.60 -6.70
C THR A 266 -7.05 13.05 -7.08
N GLY A 267 -7.18 14.18 -7.79
CA GLY A 267 -8.47 14.73 -8.21
C GLY A 267 -9.44 14.90 -7.04
N GLU A 268 -10.70 14.58 -7.25
CA GLU A 268 -11.76 14.73 -6.25
C GLU A 268 -11.46 14.01 -4.92
N ASN A 269 -10.84 12.83 -4.96
CA ASN A 269 -10.47 12.11 -3.75
C ASN A 269 -9.49 12.89 -2.88
N ARG A 270 -8.56 13.65 -3.50
CA ARG A 270 -7.64 14.48 -2.76
C ARG A 270 -8.38 15.57 -1.98
N THR A 271 -9.34 16.25 -2.62
CA THR A 271 -10.19 17.27 -1.99
C THR A 271 -11.02 16.68 -0.86
N ILE A 272 -11.72 15.55 -1.12
CA ILE A 272 -12.53 14.84 -0.13
C ILE A 272 -11.68 14.44 1.08
N VAL A 273 -10.53 13.81 0.85
CA VAL A 273 -9.67 13.34 1.94
C VAL A 273 -9.02 14.49 2.70
N LYS A 274 -8.57 15.54 2.01
CA LYS A 274 -7.97 16.73 2.66
C LYS A 274 -8.98 17.43 3.58
N ALA A 275 -10.22 17.61 3.13
CA ALA A 275 -11.29 18.21 3.92
C ALA A 275 -11.73 17.26 5.06
N GLY A 276 -11.98 16.00 4.75
CA GLY A 276 -12.45 15.02 5.71
C GLY A 276 -11.45 14.69 6.82
N LEU A 277 -10.13 14.70 6.57
CA LEU A 277 -9.12 14.53 7.62
C LEU A 277 -9.10 15.72 8.60
N ARG A 278 -9.35 16.96 8.10
CA ARG A 278 -9.50 18.13 8.98
C ARG A 278 -10.75 18.04 9.83
N GLN A 279 -11.86 17.55 9.25
CA GLN A 279 -13.09 17.30 9.98
C GLN A 279 -12.90 16.18 11.00
N LEU A 280 -12.29 15.05 10.63
CA LEU A 280 -12.02 13.92 11.52
C LEU A 280 -11.17 14.32 12.71
N GLN A 281 -10.18 15.19 12.54
CA GLN A 281 -9.35 15.72 13.62
C GLN A 281 -10.18 16.50 14.68
N ASN A 282 -11.26 17.15 14.25
CA ASN A 282 -12.13 17.99 15.07
C ASN A 282 -13.56 17.44 15.08
N THR A 283 -13.72 16.15 14.90
CA THR A 283 -15.03 15.51 14.83
C THR A 283 -15.78 15.62 16.14
N ASP A 284 -17.09 15.76 16.07
CA ASP A 284 -18.04 15.68 17.17
C ASP A 284 -18.79 14.33 17.21
N ARG A 285 -18.45 13.40 16.30
CA ARG A 285 -19.00 12.04 16.30
C ARG A 285 -18.43 11.22 17.45
N PRO A 286 -19.23 10.81 18.47
CA PRO A 286 -18.72 10.10 19.63
C PRO A 286 -17.89 8.86 19.26
N GLY A 287 -18.31 8.11 18.23
CA GLY A 287 -17.58 6.92 17.77
C GLY A 287 -16.17 7.21 17.24
N PHE A 288 -15.98 8.29 16.49
CA PHE A 288 -14.65 8.68 16.03
C PHE A 288 -13.83 9.35 17.13
N CYS A 289 -14.45 10.13 18.02
CA CYS A 289 -13.77 10.67 19.21
C CYS A 289 -13.16 9.55 20.05
N ALA A 290 -13.96 8.55 20.42
CA ALA A 290 -13.50 7.40 21.19
C ALA A 290 -12.41 6.60 20.46
N LEU A 291 -12.53 6.43 19.15
CA LEU A 291 -11.51 5.71 18.37
C LEU A 291 -10.20 6.48 18.28
N LEU A 292 -10.24 7.82 18.14
CA LEU A 292 -9.05 8.67 18.15
C LEU A 292 -8.35 8.67 19.50
N GLU A 293 -9.09 8.61 20.61
CA GLU A 293 -8.54 8.46 21.97
C GLU A 293 -7.84 7.11 22.13
N GLU A 294 -8.48 6.01 21.74
CA GLU A 294 -7.92 4.65 21.79
C GLU A 294 -6.60 4.51 21.02
N VAL A 295 -6.45 5.24 19.92
CA VAL A 295 -5.22 5.21 19.11
C VAL A 295 -4.22 6.30 19.49
N GLY A 296 -4.52 7.14 20.49
CA GLY A 296 -3.66 8.22 20.97
C GLY A 296 -3.50 9.38 20.00
N LEU A 297 -4.50 9.64 19.17
CA LEU A 297 -4.56 10.71 18.16
C LEU A 297 -5.46 11.89 18.58
N ALA A 298 -6.17 11.80 19.69
CA ALA A 298 -7.00 12.90 20.18
C ALA A 298 -6.18 14.19 20.35
N GLY A 299 -6.66 15.29 19.76
CA GLY A 299 -6.01 16.59 19.79
C GLY A 299 -4.71 16.68 18.96
N ARG A 300 -4.44 15.73 18.07
CA ARG A 300 -3.29 15.73 17.15
C ARG A 300 -3.76 15.80 15.70
N PRO A 301 -2.89 16.29 14.78
CA PRO A 301 -3.18 16.21 13.36
C PRO A 301 -3.41 14.75 12.92
N VAL A 302 -4.51 14.51 12.22
CA VAL A 302 -4.84 13.20 11.64
C VAL A 302 -4.41 13.18 10.18
N THR A 303 -3.64 12.17 9.80
CA THR A 303 -3.14 11.98 8.44
C THR A 303 -3.77 10.74 7.77
N ALA A 304 -3.68 10.63 6.44
CA ALA A 304 -4.10 9.43 5.74
C ALA A 304 -3.33 8.18 6.22
N GLU A 305 -2.05 8.31 6.62
CA GLU A 305 -1.28 7.23 7.24
C GLU A 305 -1.90 6.78 8.57
N ASN A 306 -2.37 7.72 9.41
CA ASN A 306 -3.08 7.38 10.64
C ASN A 306 -4.38 6.62 10.37
N VAL A 307 -5.14 7.02 9.34
CA VAL A 307 -6.34 6.28 8.93
C VAL A 307 -5.95 4.86 8.49
N SER A 308 -4.97 4.72 7.59
CA SER A 308 -4.57 3.41 7.04
C SER A 308 -4.01 2.44 8.08
N TYR A 309 -3.24 2.93 9.07
CA TYR A 309 -2.50 2.06 9.99
C TYR A 309 -3.04 2.03 11.42
N ALA A 310 -3.88 3.00 11.83
CA ALA A 310 -4.43 3.03 13.17
C ALA A 310 -5.96 2.89 13.19
N ILE A 311 -6.70 3.63 12.36
CA ILE A 311 -8.16 3.68 12.40
C ILE A 311 -8.77 2.50 11.61
N ALA A 312 -8.48 2.42 10.31
CA ALA A 312 -9.04 1.43 9.41
C ALA A 312 -8.79 -0.03 9.84
N PRO A 313 -7.61 -0.42 10.38
CA PRO A 313 -7.39 -1.79 10.84
C PRO A 313 -8.32 -2.23 11.97
N ARG A 314 -8.77 -1.33 12.86
CA ARG A 314 -9.70 -1.63 13.94
C ARG A 314 -11.11 -1.89 13.42
N ILE A 315 -11.58 -1.05 12.51
CA ILE A 315 -12.87 -1.23 11.84
C ILE A 315 -12.86 -2.52 11.01
N ASN A 316 -11.83 -2.74 10.20
CA ASN A 316 -11.67 -3.94 9.37
C ASN A 316 -11.55 -5.24 10.19
N ALA A 317 -10.99 -5.19 11.40
CA ALA A 317 -10.84 -6.37 12.25
C ALA A 317 -12.18 -6.96 12.64
N ALA A 318 -13.21 -6.14 12.86
CA ALA A 318 -14.56 -6.60 13.14
C ALA A 318 -15.09 -7.53 12.03
N GLY A 319 -15.04 -7.11 10.77
CA GLY A 319 -15.48 -7.92 9.62
C GLY A 319 -14.61 -9.14 9.33
N ARG A 320 -13.41 -9.23 9.92
CA ARG A 320 -12.49 -10.37 9.74
C ARG A 320 -12.61 -11.43 10.83
N MET A 321 -12.86 -11.02 12.07
CA MET A 321 -12.76 -11.85 13.28
C MET A 321 -14.11 -12.05 13.98
N ASP A 322 -15.06 -11.12 13.80
CA ASP A 322 -16.38 -11.10 14.47
C ASP A 322 -17.44 -10.61 13.47
N SER A 323 -18.08 -9.51 13.74
CA SER A 323 -19.13 -8.93 12.92
C SER A 323 -18.87 -7.45 12.62
N ALA A 324 -18.91 -7.08 11.35
CA ALA A 324 -18.79 -5.69 10.90
C ALA A 324 -19.90 -4.78 11.50
N VAL A 325 -20.98 -5.37 11.99
CA VAL A 325 -22.05 -4.63 12.69
C VAL A 325 -21.51 -3.89 13.92
N THR A 326 -20.53 -4.43 14.63
CA THR A 326 -19.89 -3.73 15.76
C THR A 326 -19.20 -2.43 15.31
N ALA A 327 -18.52 -2.45 14.16
CA ALA A 327 -17.89 -1.26 13.59
C ALA A 327 -18.94 -0.23 13.13
N LEU A 328 -20.00 -0.68 12.47
CA LEU A 328 -21.10 0.20 12.07
C LEU A 328 -21.79 0.82 13.28
N GLN A 329 -22.00 0.05 14.37
CA GLN A 329 -22.55 0.57 15.62
C GLN A 329 -21.67 1.65 16.25
N LEU A 330 -20.34 1.51 16.19
CA LEU A 330 -19.42 2.56 16.66
C LEU A 330 -19.57 3.83 15.84
N VAL A 331 -19.52 3.72 14.51
CA VAL A 331 -19.59 4.88 13.60
C VAL A 331 -20.93 5.63 13.71
N LEU A 332 -22.02 4.92 14.00
CA LEU A 332 -23.36 5.47 14.20
C LEU A 332 -23.69 5.83 15.65
N CYS A 333 -22.76 5.64 16.59
CA CYS A 333 -23.02 5.84 18.02
C CYS A 333 -23.20 7.33 18.34
N GLU A 334 -24.25 7.66 19.08
CA GLU A 334 -24.54 9.02 19.57
C GLU A 334 -24.26 9.16 21.07
N ASP A 335 -24.02 8.06 21.79
CA ASP A 335 -23.76 8.00 23.23
C ASP A 335 -22.26 7.82 23.46
N GLU A 336 -21.64 8.72 24.24
CA GLU A 336 -20.19 8.76 24.48
C GLU A 336 -19.69 7.51 25.22
N ASP A 337 -20.39 7.11 26.33
CA ASP A 337 -19.99 5.95 27.13
C ASP A 337 -20.05 4.67 26.29
N ARG A 338 -21.10 4.55 25.45
CA ARG A 338 -21.25 3.42 24.53
C ARG A 338 -20.21 3.42 23.42
N ALA A 339 -19.82 4.59 22.92
CA ALA A 339 -18.77 4.74 21.91
C ALA A 339 -17.41 4.27 22.45
N GLU A 340 -17.07 4.64 23.70
CA GLU A 340 -15.85 4.16 24.37
C GLU A 340 -15.82 2.64 24.50
N GLU A 341 -16.92 2.00 24.93
CA GLU A 341 -17.04 0.54 25.01
C GLU A 341 -16.80 -0.13 23.64
N LEU A 342 -17.41 0.41 22.58
CA LEU A 342 -17.30 -0.13 21.24
C LEU A 342 -15.90 0.08 20.65
N ALA A 343 -15.27 1.24 20.86
CA ALA A 343 -13.90 1.52 20.41
C ALA A 343 -12.89 0.61 21.08
N HIS A 344 -13.04 0.40 22.41
CA HIS A 344 -12.22 -0.56 23.15
C HIS A 344 -12.41 -2.00 22.62
N LYS A 345 -13.65 -2.43 22.40
CA LYS A 345 -13.96 -3.75 21.83
C LYS A 345 -13.27 -3.93 20.44
N LEU A 346 -13.33 -2.92 19.56
CA LEU A 346 -12.66 -2.99 18.25
C LEU A 346 -11.14 -3.04 18.38
N THR A 347 -10.57 -2.36 19.37
CA THR A 347 -9.14 -2.42 19.66
C THR A 347 -8.72 -3.83 20.12
N ASP A 348 -9.52 -4.47 20.97
CA ASP A 348 -9.30 -5.85 21.42
C ASP A 348 -9.38 -6.85 20.26
N ILE A 349 -10.42 -6.73 19.42
CA ILE A 349 -10.57 -7.58 18.23
C ILE A 349 -9.38 -7.39 17.27
N ASN A 350 -8.91 -6.15 17.07
CA ASN A 350 -7.73 -5.91 16.24
C ASN A 350 -6.45 -6.49 16.85
N SER A 351 -6.31 -6.46 18.18
CA SER A 351 -5.19 -7.09 18.88
C SER A 351 -5.19 -8.60 18.70
N GLN A 352 -6.34 -9.26 18.84
CA GLN A 352 -6.51 -10.68 18.57
C GLN A 352 -6.19 -11.04 17.11
N ARG A 353 -6.64 -10.21 16.15
CA ARG A 353 -6.31 -10.37 14.75
C ARG A 353 -4.78 -10.31 14.52
N GLN A 354 -4.08 -9.34 15.17
CA GLN A 354 -2.63 -9.21 15.08
C GLN A 354 -1.90 -10.42 15.71
N GLU A 355 -2.36 -10.94 16.84
CA GLU A 355 -1.81 -12.15 17.46
C GLU A 355 -1.96 -13.34 16.53
N THR A 356 -3.17 -13.58 16.00
CA THR A 356 -3.44 -14.64 15.03
C THR A 356 -2.57 -14.52 13.78
N GLU A 357 -2.40 -13.29 13.28
CA GLU A 357 -1.53 -12.99 12.14
C GLU A 357 -0.07 -13.37 12.44
N MET A 358 0.46 -12.99 13.61
CA MET A 358 1.83 -13.32 14.01
C MET A 358 2.03 -14.84 14.17
N GLU A 359 1.04 -15.56 14.70
CA GLU A 359 1.08 -17.00 14.81
C GLU A 359 1.15 -17.69 13.43
N ILE A 360 0.31 -17.26 12.49
CA ILE A 360 0.31 -17.82 11.13
C ILE A 360 1.61 -17.48 10.41
N VAL A 361 2.13 -16.22 10.55
CA VAL A 361 3.41 -15.83 9.96
C VAL A 361 4.56 -16.68 10.50
N ARG A 362 4.58 -16.96 11.82
CA ARG A 362 5.58 -17.84 12.43
C ARG A 362 5.48 -19.26 11.88
N ALA A 363 4.27 -19.85 11.86
CA ALA A 363 4.06 -21.18 11.30
C ALA A 363 4.46 -21.26 9.80
N ALA A 364 4.13 -20.23 9.02
CA ALA A 364 4.56 -20.13 7.63
C ALA A 364 6.09 -20.06 7.50
N GLN A 365 6.78 -19.34 8.39
CA GLN A 365 8.24 -19.28 8.40
C GLN A 365 8.86 -20.62 8.77
N GLU A 366 8.33 -21.32 9.76
CA GLU A 366 8.78 -22.66 10.15
C GLU A 366 8.65 -23.65 8.98
N LEU A 367 7.57 -23.57 8.19
CA LEU A 367 7.42 -24.37 6.95
C LEU A 367 8.48 -24.01 5.90
N LEU A 368 8.79 -22.73 5.72
CA LEU A 368 9.82 -22.29 4.78
C LEU A 368 11.22 -22.68 5.23
N ASP A 369 11.48 -22.71 6.54
CA ASP A 369 12.76 -23.14 7.10
C ASP A 369 12.93 -24.67 7.02
N ALA A 370 11.84 -25.44 7.16
CA ALA A 370 11.83 -26.89 7.02
C ALA A 370 11.93 -27.34 5.55
N GLU A 371 11.38 -26.58 4.62
CA GLU A 371 11.38 -26.84 3.18
C GLU A 371 11.94 -25.64 2.41
N PRO A 372 13.27 -25.37 2.48
CA PRO A 372 13.90 -24.19 1.86
C PRO A 372 13.71 -24.10 0.34
N GLU A 373 13.45 -25.24 -0.33
CA GLU A 373 13.14 -25.28 -1.75
C GLU A 373 11.85 -24.54 -2.12
N ARG A 374 10.94 -24.29 -1.17
CA ARG A 374 9.76 -23.44 -1.39
C ARG A 374 10.13 -21.99 -1.65
N LEU A 375 11.26 -21.54 -1.12
CA LEU A 375 11.79 -20.21 -1.40
C LEU A 375 12.35 -20.08 -2.83
N GLU A 376 12.57 -21.19 -3.53
CA GLU A 376 12.95 -21.16 -4.94
C GLU A 376 11.73 -21.18 -5.88
N ASP A 377 10.52 -21.50 -5.37
CA ASP A 377 9.28 -21.43 -6.13
C ASP A 377 9.03 -20.02 -6.68
N ARG A 378 8.48 -19.90 -7.90
CA ARG A 378 8.06 -18.62 -8.48
C ARG A 378 6.79 -18.09 -7.84
N VAL A 379 5.88 -18.99 -7.50
CA VAL A 379 4.68 -18.74 -6.73
C VAL A 379 4.78 -19.57 -5.47
N ILE A 380 4.89 -18.91 -4.32
CA ILE A 380 4.98 -19.59 -3.03
C ILE A 380 3.56 -19.99 -2.59
N LEU A 381 3.32 -21.30 -2.47
CA LEU A 381 2.07 -21.84 -1.92
C LEU A 381 2.35 -22.46 -0.55
N LEU A 382 1.68 -21.91 0.48
CA LEU A 382 1.74 -22.38 1.85
C LEU A 382 0.35 -22.78 2.33
N TRP A 383 0.25 -23.82 3.13
CA TRP A 383 -1.01 -24.24 3.73
C TRP A 383 -0.82 -24.78 5.14
N GLY A 384 -1.84 -24.60 5.93
CA GLY A 384 -1.90 -25.11 7.29
C GLY A 384 -3.33 -25.34 7.75
N ARG A 385 -3.50 -26.22 8.73
CA ARG A 385 -4.78 -26.44 9.39
C ARG A 385 -5.01 -25.38 10.45
N ASP A 386 -6.27 -25.06 10.68
CA ASP A 386 -6.71 -24.12 11.71
C ASP A 386 -6.19 -22.69 11.55
N TRP A 387 -5.65 -22.32 10.38
CA TRP A 387 -5.34 -20.93 10.08
C TRP A 387 -6.62 -20.13 9.84
N HIS A 388 -6.74 -18.99 10.49
CA HIS A 388 -7.97 -18.20 10.38
C HIS A 388 -8.18 -17.63 8.96
N PRO A 389 -9.27 -18.00 8.25
CA PRO A 389 -9.47 -17.61 6.84
C PRO A 389 -9.61 -16.09 6.63
N GLY A 390 -10.01 -15.33 7.67
CA GLY A 390 -10.07 -13.87 7.65
C GLY A 390 -8.70 -13.18 7.67
N VAL A 391 -7.62 -13.94 8.08
CA VAL A 391 -6.28 -13.38 8.32
C VAL A 391 -5.26 -13.79 7.27
N ILE A 392 -5.43 -14.97 6.62
CA ILE A 392 -4.47 -15.50 5.64
C ILE A 392 -4.12 -14.52 4.50
N GLY A 393 -5.05 -13.65 4.10
CA GLY A 393 -4.80 -12.65 3.06
C GLY A 393 -3.79 -11.58 3.52
N ILE A 394 -3.79 -11.21 4.81
CA ILE A 394 -2.82 -10.28 5.38
C ILE A 394 -1.44 -10.95 5.46
N VAL A 395 -1.42 -12.22 5.89
CA VAL A 395 -0.19 -13.03 5.91
C VAL A 395 0.42 -13.16 4.52
N ALA A 396 -0.41 -13.41 3.49
CA ALA A 396 0.05 -13.45 2.11
C ALA A 396 0.72 -12.12 1.68
N SER A 397 0.12 -10.97 2.01
CA SER A 397 0.72 -9.66 1.73
C SER A 397 2.09 -9.49 2.39
N ARG A 398 2.23 -9.80 3.69
CA ARG A 398 3.51 -9.72 4.40
C ARG A 398 4.59 -10.63 3.80
N LEU A 399 4.20 -11.83 3.38
CA LEU A 399 5.13 -12.76 2.75
C LEU A 399 5.55 -12.28 1.35
N VAL A 400 4.66 -11.64 0.60
CA VAL A 400 4.99 -10.96 -0.67
C VAL A 400 6.02 -9.85 -0.45
N GLU A 401 5.80 -8.99 0.54
CA GLU A 401 6.75 -7.91 0.89
C GLU A 401 8.13 -8.47 1.27
N LYS A 402 8.14 -9.56 2.05
CA LYS A 402 9.39 -10.20 2.50
C LYS A 402 10.13 -10.93 1.38
N THR A 403 9.40 -11.61 0.49
CA THR A 403 9.99 -12.52 -0.52
C THR A 403 10.13 -11.89 -1.90
N GLY A 404 9.38 -10.80 -2.19
CA GLY A 404 9.28 -10.21 -3.52
C GLY A 404 8.65 -11.14 -4.57
N ARG A 405 7.79 -12.07 -4.14
CA ARG A 405 7.15 -13.08 -4.99
C ARG A 405 5.66 -13.16 -4.76
N PRO A 406 4.88 -13.64 -5.73
CA PRO A 406 3.49 -14.02 -5.51
C PRO A 406 3.41 -15.11 -4.42
N VAL A 407 2.50 -14.92 -3.47
CA VAL A 407 2.25 -15.84 -2.36
C VAL A 407 0.78 -16.18 -2.27
N ILE A 408 0.47 -17.45 -2.11
CA ILE A 408 -0.87 -17.95 -1.79
C ILE A 408 -0.80 -18.67 -0.45
N VAL A 409 -1.64 -18.26 0.49
CA VAL A 409 -1.78 -18.90 1.82
C VAL A 409 -3.14 -19.56 1.90
N VAL A 410 -3.17 -20.83 2.26
CA VAL A 410 -4.38 -21.66 2.30
C VAL A 410 -4.65 -22.13 3.73
N SER A 411 -5.85 -21.88 4.22
CA SER A 411 -6.40 -22.45 5.44
C SER A 411 -7.18 -23.72 5.10
N VAL A 412 -6.82 -24.85 5.69
CA VAL A 412 -7.50 -26.15 5.48
C VAL A 412 -8.37 -26.45 6.69
N ASP A 413 -9.65 -26.74 6.46
CA ASP A 413 -10.62 -27.09 7.50
C ASP A 413 -10.56 -28.58 7.89
N GLU A 414 -11.39 -28.98 8.86
CA GLU A 414 -11.51 -30.37 9.35
C GLU A 414 -12.01 -31.37 8.28
N HIS A 415 -12.66 -30.86 7.22
CA HIS A 415 -13.18 -31.66 6.10
C HIS A 415 -12.18 -31.81 4.96
N GLY A 416 -10.99 -31.18 5.07
CA GLY A 416 -9.98 -31.16 4.02
C GLY A 416 -10.30 -30.21 2.86
N GLU A 417 -11.17 -29.22 3.08
CA GLU A 417 -11.40 -28.13 2.13
C GLU A 417 -10.49 -26.95 2.49
N GLY A 418 -9.70 -26.51 1.52
CA GLY A 418 -8.79 -25.38 1.64
C GLY A 418 -9.40 -24.10 1.09
N LYS A 419 -9.43 -23.02 1.88
CA LYS A 419 -9.71 -21.65 1.45
C LYS A 419 -8.40 -20.90 1.33
N GLY A 420 -8.05 -20.44 0.12
CA GLY A 420 -6.80 -19.74 -0.18
C GLY A 420 -7.00 -18.26 -0.46
N SER A 421 -6.04 -17.45 -0.01
CA SER A 421 -5.92 -16.04 -0.37
C SER A 421 -4.53 -15.77 -0.92
N GLY A 422 -4.46 -15.25 -2.14
CA GLY A 422 -3.22 -14.95 -2.83
C GLY A 422 -3.00 -13.45 -2.97
N ARG A 423 -1.72 -13.06 -2.95
CA ARG A 423 -1.23 -11.72 -3.25
C ARG A 423 -0.10 -11.82 -4.26
N SER A 424 0.01 -10.81 -5.11
CA SER A 424 0.96 -10.80 -6.21
C SER A 424 1.96 -9.65 -6.12
N VAL A 425 2.87 -9.63 -7.08
CA VAL A 425 3.82 -8.53 -7.33
C VAL A 425 3.52 -7.92 -8.69
N GLN A 426 3.93 -6.68 -8.88
CA GLN A 426 3.77 -5.99 -10.16
C GLN A 426 4.41 -6.80 -11.31
N GLY A 427 3.68 -6.94 -12.41
CA GLY A 427 4.12 -7.69 -13.57
C GLY A 427 3.82 -9.19 -13.54
N PHE A 428 3.12 -9.69 -12.51
CA PHE A 428 2.65 -11.08 -12.44
C PHE A 428 1.12 -11.15 -12.28
N ASN A 429 0.42 -11.74 -13.23
CA ASN A 429 -1.02 -11.92 -13.18
C ASN A 429 -1.39 -13.18 -12.39
N LEU A 430 -1.69 -13.01 -11.10
CA LEU A 430 -2.03 -14.12 -10.20
C LEU A 430 -3.36 -14.79 -10.58
N HIS A 431 -4.34 -14.02 -11.07
CA HIS A 431 -5.62 -14.55 -11.49
C HIS A 431 -5.48 -15.51 -12.68
N GLU A 432 -4.73 -15.15 -13.74
CA GLU A 432 -4.49 -16.04 -14.86
C GLU A 432 -3.70 -17.30 -14.45
N CYS A 433 -2.72 -17.12 -13.54
CA CYS A 433 -1.97 -18.24 -13.00
C CYS A 433 -2.90 -19.25 -12.27
N ILE A 434 -3.80 -18.78 -11.43
CA ILE A 434 -4.79 -19.61 -10.72
C ILE A 434 -5.79 -20.22 -11.71
N ALA A 435 -6.29 -19.44 -12.68
CA ALA A 435 -7.23 -19.88 -13.71
C ALA A 435 -6.66 -21.04 -14.55
N SER A 436 -5.34 -21.11 -14.74
CA SER A 436 -4.68 -22.24 -15.42
C SER A 436 -4.83 -23.59 -14.71
N CYS A 437 -5.30 -23.56 -13.45
CA CYS A 437 -5.53 -24.72 -12.60
C CYS A 437 -7.02 -24.96 -12.31
N ALA A 438 -7.94 -24.31 -13.04
CA ALA A 438 -9.38 -24.31 -12.78
C ALA A 438 -9.99 -25.70 -12.62
N ASP A 439 -9.47 -26.73 -13.30
CA ASP A 439 -9.95 -28.12 -13.29
C ASP A 439 -9.72 -28.85 -11.95
N ILE A 440 -8.83 -28.37 -11.08
CA ILE A 440 -8.57 -28.93 -9.74
C ILE A 440 -9.04 -28.00 -8.62
N LEU A 441 -9.63 -26.85 -8.97
CA LEU A 441 -10.15 -25.90 -7.99
C LEU A 441 -11.68 -26.05 -7.84
N LEU A 442 -12.17 -25.91 -6.62
CA LEU A 442 -13.61 -25.89 -6.33
C LEU A 442 -14.21 -24.54 -6.73
N ARG A 443 -13.49 -23.44 -6.43
CA ARG A 443 -13.83 -22.05 -6.78
C ARG A 443 -12.56 -21.23 -6.89
N PHE A 444 -12.59 -20.19 -7.70
CA PHE A 444 -11.56 -19.17 -7.72
C PHE A 444 -12.11 -17.85 -8.27
N GLY A 445 -11.44 -16.75 -7.96
CA GLY A 445 -11.80 -15.41 -8.46
C GLY A 445 -10.83 -14.36 -7.94
N GLY A 446 -10.92 -13.16 -8.51
CA GLY A 446 -10.09 -12.03 -8.13
C GLY A 446 -9.46 -11.32 -9.34
N HIS A 447 -8.36 -10.63 -9.10
CA HIS A 447 -7.65 -9.79 -10.07
C HIS A 447 -6.17 -10.14 -10.12
N ALA A 448 -5.42 -9.49 -11.01
CA ALA A 448 -3.98 -9.73 -11.19
C ALA A 448 -3.18 -9.64 -9.88
N MET A 449 -3.50 -8.71 -8.98
CA MET A 449 -2.74 -8.47 -7.74
C MET A 449 -3.25 -9.25 -6.52
N ALA A 450 -4.52 -9.66 -6.51
CA ALA A 450 -5.11 -10.37 -5.39
C ALA A 450 -6.19 -11.33 -5.87
N ALA A 451 -6.13 -12.58 -5.45
CA ALA A 451 -7.10 -13.60 -5.83
C ALA A 451 -7.38 -14.59 -4.69
N GLY A 452 -8.58 -15.13 -4.70
CA GLY A 452 -9.03 -16.16 -3.78
C GLY A 452 -9.26 -17.48 -4.51
N LEU A 453 -9.15 -18.58 -3.78
CA LEU A 453 -9.46 -19.91 -4.31
C LEU A 453 -9.99 -20.85 -3.21
N SER A 454 -10.71 -21.89 -3.63
CA SER A 454 -11.00 -23.07 -2.81
C SER A 454 -10.48 -24.32 -3.51
N VAL A 455 -9.87 -25.22 -2.74
CA VAL A 455 -9.17 -26.41 -3.24
C VAL A 455 -9.24 -27.55 -2.21
N ARG A 456 -9.19 -28.79 -2.63
CA ARG A 456 -9.06 -29.92 -1.72
C ARG A 456 -7.63 -30.05 -1.21
N GLU A 457 -7.44 -30.44 0.06
CA GLU A 457 -6.11 -30.63 0.66
C GLU A 457 -5.23 -31.59 -0.15
N GLU A 458 -5.82 -32.67 -0.68
CA GLU A 458 -5.11 -33.67 -1.51
C GLU A 458 -4.56 -33.11 -2.82
N ASP A 459 -5.15 -32.01 -3.34
CA ASP A 459 -4.76 -31.38 -4.59
C ASP A 459 -3.67 -30.29 -4.41
N LEU A 460 -3.39 -29.85 -3.17
CA LEU A 460 -2.43 -28.76 -2.88
C LEU A 460 -1.02 -29.02 -3.44
N PRO A 461 -0.43 -30.23 -3.34
CA PRO A 461 0.89 -30.50 -3.94
C PRO A 461 0.86 -30.40 -5.48
N THR A 462 -0.25 -30.81 -6.09
CA THR A 462 -0.43 -30.70 -7.56
C THR A 462 -0.63 -29.24 -7.97
N LEU A 463 -1.41 -28.47 -7.20
CA LEU A 463 -1.61 -27.03 -7.41
C LEU A 463 -0.26 -26.29 -7.36
N ARG A 464 0.58 -26.53 -6.30
CA ARG A 464 1.91 -25.92 -6.18
C ARG A 464 2.75 -26.13 -7.45
N ARG A 465 2.83 -27.38 -7.91
CA ARG A 465 3.60 -27.72 -9.12
C ARG A 465 3.05 -26.98 -10.35
N ARG A 466 1.74 -27.02 -10.59
CA ARG A 466 1.11 -26.42 -11.79
C ARG A 466 1.24 -24.91 -11.83
N LEU A 467 1.05 -24.23 -10.68
CA LEU A 467 1.26 -22.78 -10.58
C LEU A 467 2.71 -22.40 -10.95
N ASN A 468 3.67 -23.19 -10.46
CA ASN A 468 5.09 -22.95 -10.76
C ASN A 468 5.47 -23.28 -12.20
N ASP A 469 4.88 -24.34 -12.80
CA ASP A 469 5.05 -24.69 -14.21
C ASP A 469 4.47 -23.59 -15.12
N TRP A 470 3.31 -23.03 -14.80
CA TRP A 470 2.72 -21.89 -15.50
C TRP A 470 3.63 -20.67 -15.39
N ALA A 471 4.03 -20.32 -14.19
CA ALA A 471 4.90 -19.17 -13.95
C ALA A 471 6.26 -19.29 -14.63
N ALA A 472 6.79 -20.51 -14.79
CA ALA A 472 8.03 -20.76 -15.51
C ALA A 472 7.91 -20.47 -17.01
N ARG A 473 6.74 -20.69 -17.61
CA ARG A 473 6.50 -20.43 -19.03
C ARG A 473 6.17 -18.97 -19.30
N GLU A 474 5.23 -18.41 -18.53
CA GLU A 474 4.66 -17.09 -18.82
C GLU A 474 5.48 -15.94 -18.18
N CYS A 475 6.16 -16.21 -17.06
CA CYS A 475 6.95 -15.22 -16.34
C CYS A 475 8.32 -15.80 -15.91
N PRO A 476 9.21 -16.13 -16.88
CA PRO A 476 10.49 -16.78 -16.60
C PRO A 476 11.42 -15.93 -15.74
N VAL A 477 11.35 -14.60 -15.84
CA VAL A 477 12.14 -13.64 -15.07
C VAL A 477 11.21 -12.71 -14.31
N LEU A 478 11.14 -12.88 -12.99
CA LEU A 478 10.41 -11.99 -12.09
C LEU A 478 11.37 -10.87 -11.68
N ARG A 479 11.11 -9.64 -12.09
CA ARG A 479 11.92 -8.48 -11.71
C ARG A 479 11.27 -7.77 -10.53
N THR A 480 12.07 -7.39 -9.54
CA THR A 480 11.61 -6.47 -8.50
C THR A 480 11.43 -5.09 -9.14
N PRO A 481 10.25 -4.44 -9.03
CA PRO A 481 10.05 -3.10 -9.54
C PRO A 481 11.08 -2.13 -8.96
N PRO A 482 11.60 -1.17 -9.73
CA PRO A 482 12.52 -0.17 -9.21
C PRO A 482 11.87 0.66 -8.10
N LEU A 483 12.68 1.20 -7.21
CA LEU A 483 12.23 2.22 -6.29
C LEU A 483 12.17 3.55 -7.02
N GLU A 484 10.98 4.11 -7.14
CA GLU A 484 10.79 5.43 -7.72
C GLU A 484 11.26 6.50 -6.73
N CYS A 485 12.21 7.32 -7.16
CA CYS A 485 12.77 8.42 -6.38
C CYS A 485 12.46 9.74 -7.09
N ASP A 486 11.93 10.72 -6.34
CA ASP A 486 11.53 11.99 -6.92
C ASP A 486 12.76 12.87 -7.25
N LEU A 487 13.68 13.03 -6.31
CA LEU A 487 14.84 13.93 -6.47
C LEU A 487 16.11 13.40 -5.82
N SER A 488 17.27 13.70 -6.44
CA SER A 488 18.57 13.70 -5.74
C SER A 488 18.79 15.05 -5.07
N VAL A 489 19.06 15.04 -3.75
CA VAL A 489 19.25 16.25 -2.94
C VAL A 489 20.52 16.16 -2.10
N HIS A 490 21.06 17.34 -1.73
CA HIS A 490 22.19 17.43 -0.82
C HIS A 490 21.75 18.02 0.52
N LEU A 491 22.16 17.43 1.63
CA LEU A 491 21.71 17.81 2.98
C LEU A 491 21.97 19.28 3.32
N ASP A 492 23.08 19.86 2.85
CA ASP A 492 23.40 21.29 3.08
C ASP A 492 22.41 22.26 2.45
N ARG A 493 21.55 21.78 1.53
CA ARG A 493 20.53 22.60 0.84
C ARG A 493 19.15 22.49 1.45
N LEU A 494 18.96 21.54 2.36
CA LEU A 494 17.68 21.32 3.01
C LEU A 494 17.53 22.24 4.24
N THR A 495 16.36 22.84 4.36
CA THR A 495 15.96 23.62 5.55
C THR A 495 14.73 22.97 6.17
N VAL A 496 14.47 23.23 7.44
CA VAL A 496 13.25 22.80 8.12
C VAL A 496 12.02 23.30 7.35
N GLU A 497 12.06 24.56 6.90
CA GLU A 497 10.94 25.18 6.19
C GLU A 497 10.70 24.54 4.83
N SER A 498 11.76 24.29 4.02
CA SER A 498 11.59 23.63 2.73
C SER A 498 10.98 22.22 2.84
N VAL A 499 11.29 21.49 3.92
CA VAL A 499 10.70 20.17 4.17
C VAL A 499 9.26 20.28 4.69
N ARG A 500 8.94 21.25 5.56
CA ARG A 500 7.54 21.50 5.98
C ARG A 500 6.61 21.81 4.82
N ARG A 501 7.10 22.50 3.80
CA ARG A 501 6.28 22.80 2.60
C ARG A 501 5.84 21.57 1.84
N LEU A 502 6.50 20.42 2.04
CA LEU A 502 6.05 19.15 1.47
C LEU A 502 4.66 18.74 1.98
N ASP A 503 4.27 19.20 3.17
CA ASP A 503 2.93 18.94 3.72
C ASP A 503 1.82 19.52 2.83
N GLN A 504 2.12 20.48 1.96
CA GLN A 504 1.17 20.99 0.96
C GLN A 504 0.81 19.94 -0.11
N LEU A 505 1.68 18.93 -0.33
CA LEU A 505 1.40 17.81 -1.22
C LEU A 505 0.49 16.74 -0.58
N ALA A 506 0.31 16.76 0.74
CA ALA A 506 -0.59 15.82 1.44
C ALA A 506 -2.07 16.05 1.01
N PRO A 507 -2.92 15.02 1.12
CA PRO A 507 -2.70 13.70 1.74
C PRO A 507 -1.88 12.76 0.87
N TYR A 508 -0.97 12.02 1.50
CA TYR A 508 -0.15 11.01 0.83
C TYR A 508 -0.82 9.64 0.90
N GLY A 509 -0.73 8.87 -0.18
CA GLY A 509 -1.30 7.52 -0.29
C GLY A 509 -1.15 6.96 -1.71
N ALA A 510 -2.15 6.19 -2.17
CA ALA A 510 -2.17 5.64 -3.52
C ALA A 510 -2.12 6.77 -4.56
N ASP A 511 -1.33 6.61 -5.60
CA ASP A 511 -1.05 7.55 -6.69
C ASP A 511 -0.53 8.94 -6.28
N ASN A 512 -0.42 9.22 -4.97
CA ASN A 512 0.26 10.38 -4.42
C ASN A 512 1.21 9.94 -3.27
N PRO A 513 2.28 9.19 -3.55
CA PRO A 513 3.19 8.71 -2.51
C PRO A 513 3.96 9.85 -1.83
N SER A 514 4.38 9.63 -0.58
CA SER A 514 5.32 10.52 0.08
C SER A 514 6.59 10.67 -0.75
N PRO A 515 7.16 11.90 -0.88
CA PRO A 515 8.35 12.13 -1.67
C PRO A 515 9.55 11.29 -1.22
N VAL A 516 10.25 10.72 -2.18
CA VAL A 516 11.47 9.93 -1.97
C VAL A 516 12.68 10.69 -2.51
N PHE A 517 13.65 10.89 -1.64
CA PHE A 517 14.88 11.62 -1.95
C PHE A 517 16.09 10.70 -1.97
N VAL A 518 17.00 10.93 -2.90
CA VAL A 518 18.31 10.26 -2.93
C VAL A 518 19.38 11.18 -2.34
N LEU A 519 20.04 10.70 -1.28
CA LEU A 519 21.23 11.31 -0.71
C LEU A 519 22.45 10.56 -1.25
N GLU A 520 23.09 11.11 -2.28
CA GLU A 520 24.25 10.48 -2.89
C GLU A 520 25.51 10.65 -2.03
N LYS A 521 26.31 9.59 -1.90
CA LYS A 521 27.61 9.61 -1.22
C LYS A 521 27.55 10.12 0.22
N ALA A 522 26.49 9.75 0.95
CA ALA A 522 26.38 10.06 2.36
C ALA A 522 27.31 9.16 3.18
N VAL A 523 27.98 9.73 4.17
CA VAL A 523 28.84 8.99 5.10
C VAL A 523 28.03 8.53 6.29
N VAL A 524 28.08 7.24 6.62
CA VAL A 524 27.51 6.68 7.84
C VAL A 524 28.38 7.10 9.03
N GLU A 525 27.87 7.98 9.90
CA GLU A 525 28.57 8.42 11.11
C GLU A 525 28.27 7.55 12.33
N GLY A 526 27.17 6.79 12.30
CA GLY A 526 26.82 5.88 13.38
C GLY A 526 25.50 5.15 13.12
N VAL A 527 25.35 3.99 13.76
CA VAL A 527 24.16 3.13 13.77
C VAL A 527 23.72 2.95 15.22
N TYR A 528 22.48 3.25 15.54
CA TYR A 528 21.93 3.24 16.89
C TYR A 528 20.66 2.40 16.94
N ALA A 529 20.50 1.63 18.02
CA ALA A 529 19.27 0.89 18.30
C ALA A 529 18.13 1.83 18.69
N VAL A 530 16.91 1.57 18.20
CA VAL A 530 15.68 2.28 18.56
C VAL A 530 14.60 1.24 18.90
N SER A 531 13.70 1.57 19.82
CA SER A 531 12.59 0.69 20.24
C SER A 531 13.09 -0.73 20.62
N GLU A 532 13.97 -0.79 21.60
CA GLU A 532 14.54 -2.06 22.10
C GLU A 532 15.26 -2.89 21.00
N GLY A 533 15.80 -2.23 20.00
CA GLY A 533 16.52 -2.88 18.88
C GLY A 533 15.63 -3.34 17.73
N LYS A 534 14.32 -3.11 17.76
CA LYS A 534 13.43 -3.46 16.64
C LYS A 534 13.72 -2.65 15.37
N HIS A 535 14.34 -1.49 15.52
CA HIS A 535 14.66 -0.57 14.43
C HIS A 535 16.06 -0.02 14.58
N SER A 536 16.63 0.49 13.49
CA SER A 536 17.93 1.19 13.49
C SER A 536 17.73 2.66 13.17
N ARG A 537 18.50 3.52 13.82
CA ARG A 537 18.62 4.94 13.47
C ARG A 537 20.04 5.20 13.03
N LEU A 538 20.21 5.62 11.80
CA LEU A 538 21.51 5.99 11.25
C LEU A 538 21.69 7.49 11.29
N ARG A 539 22.94 7.92 11.52
CA ARG A 539 23.36 9.30 11.29
C ARG A 539 24.13 9.34 9.97
N LEU A 540 23.55 10.02 8.99
CA LEU A 540 24.08 10.20 7.65
C LEU A 540 24.62 11.62 7.49
N ARG A 541 25.82 11.80 6.95
CA ARG A 541 26.46 13.10 6.74
C ARG A 541 26.80 13.33 5.27
N GLN A 542 26.48 14.51 4.79
CA GLN A 542 26.98 15.07 3.53
C GLN A 542 27.54 16.47 3.80
N GLY A 543 28.79 16.75 3.40
CA GLY A 543 29.43 18.03 3.70
C GLY A 543 29.46 18.32 5.21
N ASN A 544 28.87 19.43 5.61
CA ASN A 544 28.75 19.87 7.01
C ASN A 544 27.41 19.52 7.67
N ALA A 545 26.43 19.04 6.90
CA ALA A 545 25.11 18.68 7.39
C ALA A 545 25.01 17.20 7.74
N SER A 546 24.26 16.89 8.80
CA SER A 546 23.93 15.51 9.21
C SER A 546 22.43 15.34 9.38
N LEU A 547 21.91 14.19 8.99
CA LEU A 547 20.52 13.76 9.13
C LEU A 547 20.47 12.51 10.00
N TYR A 548 19.58 12.50 10.99
CA TYR A 548 19.17 11.27 11.63
C TYR A 548 18.00 10.65 10.84
N ALA A 549 18.19 9.41 10.40
CA ALA A 549 17.18 8.68 9.64
C ALA A 549 16.91 7.31 10.27
N VAL A 550 15.64 6.94 10.40
CA VAL A 550 15.22 5.67 11.00
C VAL A 550 14.99 4.64 9.89
N TRP A 551 15.58 3.46 10.06
CA TRP A 551 15.30 2.28 9.22
C TRP A 551 14.39 1.33 9.99
N PHE A 552 13.11 1.38 9.68
CA PHE A 552 12.12 0.58 10.37
C PHE A 552 12.25 -0.91 10.04
N GLY A 553 12.06 -1.76 11.04
CA GLY A 553 12.16 -3.22 10.88
C GLY A 553 13.59 -3.76 10.70
N MET A 554 14.61 -2.89 10.66
CA MET A 554 16.00 -3.27 10.52
C MET A 554 16.68 -3.28 11.89
N HIS A 555 17.03 -4.46 12.40
CA HIS A 555 17.81 -4.59 13.63
C HIS A 555 19.25 -4.07 13.42
N PRO A 556 19.87 -3.38 14.39
CA PRO A 556 21.23 -2.82 14.22
C PRO A 556 22.28 -3.82 13.74
N GLU A 557 22.19 -5.07 14.17
CA GLU A 557 23.11 -6.13 13.75
C GLU A 557 22.90 -6.59 12.30
N GLN A 558 21.73 -6.30 11.72
CA GLN A 558 21.37 -6.61 10.34
C GLN A 558 21.79 -5.50 9.36
N VAL A 559 22.16 -4.30 9.88
CA VAL A 559 22.63 -3.20 9.03
C VAL A 559 24.00 -3.57 8.45
N PRO A 560 24.15 -3.70 7.11
CA PRO A 560 25.40 -4.18 6.50
C PRO A 560 26.48 -3.10 6.39
N TYR A 561 26.23 -1.89 6.92
CA TYR A 561 27.10 -0.72 6.86
C TYR A 561 27.64 -0.35 8.24
N ALA A 562 28.90 0.07 8.27
CA ALA A 562 29.58 0.52 9.47
C ALA A 562 29.88 2.03 9.40
N THR A 563 30.28 2.59 10.55
CA THR A 563 30.78 3.98 10.62
C THR A 563 31.93 4.18 9.67
N GLY A 564 31.85 5.19 8.82
CA GLY A 564 32.82 5.52 7.78
C GLY A 564 32.49 5.02 6.40
N ASP A 565 31.53 4.08 6.26
CA ASP A 565 31.07 3.63 4.95
C ASP A 565 30.35 4.77 4.21
N VAL A 566 30.52 4.80 2.89
CA VAL A 566 29.89 5.77 1.99
C VAL A 566 28.77 5.09 1.26
N VAL A 567 27.56 5.63 1.41
CA VAL A 567 26.32 5.05 0.88
C VAL A 567 25.52 6.07 0.06
N ASP A 568 24.74 5.57 -0.87
CA ASP A 568 23.61 6.29 -1.43
C ASP A 568 22.37 5.86 -0.63
N ALA A 569 21.57 6.83 -0.18
CA ALA A 569 20.43 6.58 0.69
C ALA A 569 19.12 7.08 0.06
N ALA A 570 18.17 6.20 -0.14
CA ALA A 570 16.80 6.57 -0.47
C ALA A 570 16.03 6.81 0.81
N VAL A 571 15.56 8.05 1.00
CA VAL A 571 14.91 8.50 2.23
C VAL A 571 13.63 9.30 1.94
N SER A 572 12.64 9.20 2.81
CA SER A 572 11.63 10.25 2.95
C SER A 572 12.04 11.21 4.05
N LEU A 573 11.64 12.49 3.91
CA LEU A 573 12.02 13.55 4.85
C LEU A 573 10.79 14.03 5.61
N SER A 574 10.99 14.38 6.88
CA SER A 574 9.98 14.97 7.75
C SER A 574 10.63 15.96 8.72
N VAL A 575 9.80 16.76 9.40
CA VAL A 575 10.23 17.62 10.48
C VAL A 575 9.77 17.02 11.79
N TYR A 576 10.68 16.90 12.73
CA TYR A 576 10.43 16.45 14.10
C TYR A 576 10.59 17.60 15.08
N ASP A 577 9.54 17.90 15.85
CA ASP A 577 9.59 18.92 16.88
C ASP A 577 10.24 18.37 18.14
N SER A 578 11.47 18.77 18.38
CA SER A 578 12.24 18.39 19.57
C SER A 578 12.19 19.49 20.63
N ALA A 579 12.59 19.17 21.88
CA ALA A 579 12.76 20.16 22.94
C ALA A 579 13.77 21.29 22.62
N ARG A 580 14.58 21.10 21.56
CA ARG A 580 15.58 22.09 21.07
C ARG A 580 15.08 22.84 19.84
N GLY A 581 13.82 22.68 19.49
CA GLY A 581 13.19 23.21 18.29
C GLY A 581 13.06 22.17 17.17
N PRO A 582 12.46 22.57 16.04
CA PRO A 582 12.22 21.68 14.91
C PRO A 582 13.52 21.23 14.25
N GLN A 583 13.62 19.96 13.92
CA GLN A 583 14.76 19.33 13.28
C GLN A 583 14.34 18.45 12.11
N LEU A 584 15.22 18.34 11.11
CA LEU A 584 15.03 17.39 10.02
C LEU A 584 15.18 15.96 10.53
N SER A 585 14.30 15.10 10.10
CA SER A 585 14.32 13.66 10.32
C SER A 585 14.12 12.94 9.00
N GLY A 586 14.65 11.74 8.88
CA GLY A 586 14.46 10.88 7.71
C GLY A 586 13.93 9.50 8.09
N ARG A 587 13.23 8.88 7.13
CA ARG A 587 12.93 7.45 7.13
C ARG A 587 13.74 6.83 5.99
N ILE A 588 14.59 5.87 6.30
CA ILE A 588 15.35 5.10 5.30
C ILE A 588 14.40 4.09 4.66
N LEU A 589 14.33 4.13 3.34
CA LEU A 589 13.65 3.13 2.52
C LEU A 589 14.64 2.05 2.09
N GLU A 590 15.77 2.47 1.51
CA GLU A 590 16.87 1.61 1.10
C GLU A 590 18.23 2.31 1.24
N LEU A 591 19.28 1.53 1.39
CA LEU A 591 20.67 1.99 1.32
C LEU A 591 21.42 1.14 0.29
N HIS A 592 22.21 1.80 -0.55
CA HIS A 592 23.15 1.14 -1.43
C HIS A 592 24.58 1.64 -1.13
N PRO A 593 25.62 0.85 -1.36
CA PRO A 593 26.99 1.38 -1.40
C PRO A 593 27.07 2.47 -2.48
N ALA A 594 27.76 3.56 -2.18
CA ALA A 594 27.84 4.67 -3.13
C ALA A 594 28.43 4.23 -4.47
N GLY A 595 27.73 4.58 -5.57
CA GLY A 595 28.14 4.27 -6.92
C GLY A 595 27.73 2.87 -7.41
N LEU A 596 26.89 2.15 -6.68
CA LEU A 596 26.27 0.90 -7.16
C LEU A 596 25.04 1.25 -7.98
N GLY A 597 25.02 0.89 -9.26
CA GLY A 597 23.97 1.26 -10.22
C GLY A 597 23.02 0.12 -10.57
N ASN A 598 22.21 0.32 -11.63
CA ASN A 598 21.18 -0.61 -12.05
C ASN A 598 21.72 -1.94 -12.61
N ILE A 599 22.98 -1.97 -13.07
CA ILE A 599 23.62 -3.17 -13.61
C ILE A 599 23.63 -4.30 -12.56
N ALA A 600 23.90 -3.96 -11.32
CA ALA A 600 23.86 -4.92 -10.21
C ALA A 600 22.49 -5.56 -10.04
N ALA A 601 21.40 -4.79 -10.15
CA ALA A 601 20.02 -5.30 -10.06
C ALA A 601 19.67 -6.25 -11.21
N GLU A 602 20.06 -5.88 -12.44
CA GLU A 602 19.82 -6.72 -13.62
C GLU A 602 20.57 -8.05 -13.51
N GLN A 603 21.82 -8.03 -13.12
CA GLN A 603 22.62 -9.24 -12.96
C GLN A 603 22.11 -10.11 -11.79
N ALA A 604 21.68 -9.53 -10.70
CA ALA A 604 21.06 -10.27 -9.61
C ALA A 604 19.77 -10.99 -10.06
N ALA A 605 18.94 -10.33 -10.86
CA ALA A 605 17.74 -10.94 -11.43
C ALA A 605 18.07 -12.12 -12.36
N LEU A 606 19.14 -12.01 -13.16
CA LEU A 606 19.61 -13.11 -14.02
C LEU A 606 20.08 -14.32 -13.20
N VAL A 607 20.79 -14.10 -12.10
CA VAL A 607 21.23 -15.19 -11.21
C VAL A 607 20.04 -15.86 -10.53
N GLN A 608 19.02 -15.11 -10.14
CA GLN A 608 17.78 -15.69 -9.62
C GLN A 608 17.06 -16.52 -10.69
N ALA A 609 16.97 -16.03 -11.92
CA ALA A 609 16.41 -16.78 -13.02
C ALA A 609 17.19 -18.08 -13.29
N LEU A 610 18.53 -18.02 -13.26
CA LEU A 610 19.41 -19.19 -13.40
C LEU A 610 19.14 -20.24 -12.29
N ARG A 611 19.06 -19.81 -11.02
CA ARG A 611 18.77 -20.71 -9.89
C ARG A 611 17.43 -21.43 -10.05
N ARG A 612 16.47 -20.81 -10.71
CA ARG A 612 15.12 -21.35 -11.00
C ARG A 612 15.05 -22.19 -12.29
N GLY A 613 16.20 -22.43 -12.92
CA GLY A 613 16.26 -23.19 -14.18
C GLY A 613 15.66 -22.46 -15.39
N ALA A 614 15.51 -21.12 -15.33
CA ALA A 614 15.07 -20.36 -16.49
C ALA A 614 16.17 -20.35 -17.58
N PRO A 615 15.80 -20.49 -18.86
CA PRO A 615 16.77 -20.41 -19.95
C PRO A 615 17.32 -18.98 -20.07
N LEU A 616 18.66 -18.86 -20.03
CA LEU A 616 19.36 -17.60 -20.27
C LEU A 616 19.95 -17.59 -21.67
N THR A 617 19.99 -16.41 -22.30
CA THR A 617 20.71 -16.23 -23.58
C THR A 617 22.22 -16.41 -23.37
N PRO A 618 23.01 -16.70 -24.43
CA PRO A 618 24.45 -16.80 -24.30
C PRO A 618 25.08 -15.55 -23.66
N GLU A 619 24.65 -14.35 -24.06
CA GLU A 619 25.13 -13.07 -23.49
C GLU A 619 24.78 -12.94 -22.01
N GLN A 620 23.56 -13.34 -21.60
CA GLN A 620 23.14 -13.33 -20.20
C GLN A 620 23.94 -14.34 -19.35
N LYS A 621 24.25 -15.52 -19.92
CA LYS A 621 25.12 -16.50 -19.26
C LYS A 621 26.53 -15.95 -19.07
N GLU A 622 27.13 -15.33 -20.08
CA GLU A 622 28.46 -14.71 -20.03
C GLU A 622 28.52 -13.61 -18.96
N ALA A 623 27.47 -12.79 -18.84
CA ALA A 623 27.40 -11.73 -17.84
C ALA A 623 27.45 -12.24 -16.38
N VAL A 624 26.96 -13.47 -16.11
CA VAL A 624 26.89 -14.03 -14.75
C VAL A 624 27.86 -15.19 -14.50
N ALA A 625 28.55 -15.71 -15.55
CA ALA A 625 29.49 -16.83 -15.44
C ALA A 625 30.84 -16.37 -14.84
N PRO A 626 31.21 -16.79 -13.61
CA PRO A 626 32.48 -16.40 -13.03
C PRO A 626 33.63 -17.23 -13.59
N GLU A 627 34.75 -16.57 -13.91
CA GLU A 627 36.01 -17.26 -14.10
C GLU A 627 36.54 -17.82 -12.77
N ARG A 628 37.39 -18.83 -12.84
CA ARG A 628 38.07 -19.39 -11.63
C ARG A 628 38.81 -18.34 -10.83
N SER A 629 39.44 -17.41 -11.51
CA SER A 629 40.13 -16.25 -10.89
C SER A 629 39.18 -15.40 -10.04
N HIS A 630 38.00 -15.16 -10.54
CA HIS A 630 36.96 -14.38 -9.83
C HIS A 630 36.47 -15.12 -8.58
N ILE A 631 36.19 -16.43 -8.68
CA ILE A 631 35.79 -17.25 -7.51
C ILE A 631 36.85 -17.22 -6.43
N ILE A 632 38.13 -17.28 -6.79
CA ILE A 632 39.25 -17.17 -5.84
C ILE A 632 39.28 -15.78 -5.18
N THR A 633 39.01 -14.73 -5.92
CA THR A 633 38.94 -13.37 -5.39
C THR A 633 37.79 -13.23 -4.39
N VAL A 634 36.58 -13.71 -4.73
CA VAL A 634 35.44 -13.74 -3.80
C VAL A 634 35.79 -14.51 -2.53
N TYR A 635 36.40 -15.71 -2.65
CA TYR A 635 36.74 -16.52 -1.49
C TYR A 635 37.74 -15.79 -0.56
N ARG A 636 38.74 -15.09 -1.12
CA ARG A 636 39.70 -14.28 -0.34
C ARG A 636 39.02 -13.11 0.36
N GLU A 637 38.04 -12.44 -0.28
CA GLU A 637 37.29 -11.38 0.36
C GLU A 637 36.46 -11.90 1.53
N LEU A 638 35.79 -13.06 1.37
CA LEU A 638 35.06 -13.71 2.43
C LEU A 638 35.96 -14.18 3.60
N GLN A 639 37.24 -14.45 3.31
CA GLN A 639 38.27 -14.75 4.33
C GLN A 639 38.77 -13.50 5.06
N ALA A 640 38.87 -12.36 4.38
CA ALA A 640 39.49 -11.15 4.90
C ALA A 640 38.63 -10.42 5.94
N ARG A 641 37.31 -10.47 5.79
CA ARG A 641 36.35 -9.90 6.75
C ARG A 641 35.03 -10.67 6.76
N ARG A 642 34.21 -10.44 7.77
CA ARG A 642 32.85 -10.96 7.81
C ARG A 642 31.93 -10.17 6.86
N TRP A 643 31.11 -10.88 6.11
CA TRP A 643 30.12 -10.32 5.20
C TRP A 643 28.75 -10.86 5.57
N HIS A 644 27.76 -10.00 5.54
CA HIS A 644 26.37 -10.43 5.72
C HIS A 644 25.97 -11.41 4.62
N ALA A 645 25.31 -12.50 5.01
CA ALA A 645 24.85 -13.50 4.03
C ALA A 645 23.57 -13.06 3.31
N GLU A 646 22.77 -12.21 3.96
CA GLU A 646 21.50 -11.71 3.44
C GLU A 646 21.65 -10.43 2.61
N ASP A 647 22.77 -9.69 2.74
CA ASP A 647 23.05 -8.50 1.96
C ASP A 647 24.53 -8.44 1.53
N LEU A 648 24.76 -8.71 0.26
CA LEU A 648 26.09 -8.72 -0.37
C LEU A 648 26.40 -7.43 -1.14
N GLN A 649 25.54 -6.42 -1.10
CA GLN A 649 25.76 -5.19 -1.85
C GLN A 649 27.12 -4.52 -1.56
N PRO A 650 27.63 -4.45 -0.31
CA PRO A 650 28.96 -3.92 -0.05
C PRO A 650 30.09 -4.74 -0.70
N LEU A 651 29.87 -6.05 -0.92
CA LEU A 651 30.81 -6.90 -1.65
C LEU A 651 30.77 -6.61 -3.17
N PHE A 652 29.58 -6.36 -3.72
CA PHE A 652 29.43 -5.97 -5.13
C PHE A 652 30.13 -4.65 -5.43
N ALA A 653 29.93 -3.63 -4.59
CA ALA A 653 30.61 -2.35 -4.73
C ALA A 653 32.15 -2.50 -4.67
N LYS A 654 32.66 -3.42 -3.84
CA LYS A 654 34.10 -3.68 -3.73
C LYS A 654 34.68 -4.40 -4.93
N LEU A 655 33.91 -5.29 -5.56
CA LEU A 655 34.36 -6.11 -6.68
C LEU A 655 33.97 -5.55 -8.07
N GLY A 656 33.24 -4.43 -8.10
CA GLY A 656 32.66 -3.78 -9.27
C GLY A 656 31.25 -4.28 -9.58
N GLU A 657 30.32 -3.35 -9.81
CA GLU A 657 28.93 -3.68 -10.06
C GLU A 657 28.71 -4.57 -11.29
N GLU A 658 29.59 -4.45 -12.30
CA GLU A 658 29.60 -5.27 -13.51
C GLU A 658 29.90 -6.74 -13.22
N ASN A 659 30.40 -7.06 -12.02
CA ASN A 659 30.71 -8.41 -11.58
C ASN A 659 29.66 -8.97 -10.60
N THR A 660 28.55 -8.27 -10.34
CA THR A 660 27.54 -8.68 -9.36
C THR A 660 27.03 -10.10 -9.61
N GLY A 661 26.67 -10.42 -10.83
CA GLY A 661 26.20 -11.75 -11.22
C GLY A 661 27.27 -12.82 -11.01
N LYS A 662 28.47 -12.54 -11.44
CA LYS A 662 29.64 -13.44 -11.24
C LYS A 662 29.93 -13.67 -9.77
N THR A 663 29.81 -12.62 -8.96
CA THR A 663 30.01 -12.70 -7.49
C THR A 663 28.94 -13.55 -6.83
N LEU A 664 27.66 -13.36 -7.19
CA LEU A 664 26.55 -14.16 -6.68
C LEU A 664 26.67 -15.63 -7.03
N VAL A 665 27.04 -15.94 -8.28
CA VAL A 665 27.30 -17.32 -8.71
C VAL A 665 28.51 -17.91 -8.00
N ALA A 666 29.59 -17.13 -7.77
CA ALA A 666 30.76 -17.57 -7.05
C ALA A 666 30.43 -17.91 -5.58
N VAL A 667 29.68 -17.05 -4.89
CA VAL A 667 29.24 -17.30 -3.50
C VAL A 667 28.38 -18.57 -3.45
N ALA A 668 27.40 -18.71 -4.32
CA ALA A 668 26.55 -19.90 -4.40
C ALA A 668 27.36 -21.17 -4.69
N ALA A 669 28.34 -21.13 -5.60
CA ALA A 669 29.21 -22.27 -5.89
C ALA A 669 30.07 -22.66 -4.67
N LEU A 670 30.64 -21.69 -3.95
CA LEU A 670 31.42 -21.93 -2.73
C LEU A 670 30.57 -22.56 -1.61
N GLU A 671 29.34 -22.12 -1.44
CA GLU A 671 28.38 -22.69 -0.51
C GLU A 671 28.00 -24.12 -0.88
N GLN A 672 27.62 -24.36 -2.14
CA GLN A 672 27.20 -25.67 -2.65
C GLN A 672 28.29 -26.75 -2.55
N VAL A 673 29.55 -26.36 -2.67
CA VAL A 673 30.67 -27.31 -2.45
C VAL A 673 31.12 -27.38 -0.98
N GLY A 674 30.47 -26.62 -0.08
CA GLY A 674 30.74 -26.66 1.35
C GLY A 674 32.07 -26.03 1.75
N LEU A 675 32.48 -24.95 1.09
CA LEU A 675 33.64 -24.12 1.47
C LEU A 675 33.26 -22.94 2.34
N ILE A 676 32.00 -22.51 2.26
CA ILE A 676 31.42 -21.47 3.12
C ILE A 676 30.04 -21.92 3.61
N THR A 677 29.58 -21.36 4.70
CA THR A 677 28.22 -21.57 5.25
C THR A 677 27.71 -20.27 5.85
N ALA A 678 26.38 -20.07 5.83
CA ALA A 678 25.77 -18.95 6.54
C ALA A 678 25.56 -19.34 8.01
N ALA A 679 26.12 -18.57 8.93
CA ALA A 679 26.00 -18.80 10.38
C ALA A 679 25.28 -17.61 11.04
N ASP A 680 24.33 -17.88 11.94
CA ASP A 680 23.65 -16.87 12.74
C ASP A 680 24.59 -16.33 13.84
N ARG A 681 24.64 -15.00 13.95
CA ARG A 681 25.40 -14.27 14.96
C ARG A 681 24.60 -13.06 15.43
N GLY A 682 23.84 -13.23 16.50
CA GLY A 682 23.09 -12.13 17.12
C GLY A 682 21.89 -11.66 16.29
N GLY A 683 21.23 -12.55 15.54
CA GLY A 683 20.06 -12.23 14.73
C GLY A 683 20.38 -11.79 13.29
N ALA A 684 21.66 -11.82 12.89
CA ALA A 684 22.09 -11.64 11.51
C ALA A 684 22.90 -12.86 11.03
N LYS A 685 22.77 -13.21 9.75
CA LYS A 685 23.52 -14.29 9.13
C LYS A 685 24.76 -13.76 8.45
N PHE A 686 25.91 -14.40 8.73
CA PHE A 686 27.19 -14.05 8.14
C PHE A 686 27.81 -15.25 7.41
N TRP A 687 28.53 -14.97 6.32
CA TRP A 687 29.33 -16.00 5.66
C TRP A 687 30.52 -16.36 6.52
N GLU A 688 30.66 -17.65 6.83
CA GLU A 688 31.82 -18.22 7.52
C GLU A 688 32.49 -19.29 6.67
N LEU A 689 33.82 -19.36 6.76
CA LEU A 689 34.61 -20.37 6.08
C LEU A 689 34.43 -21.73 6.78
N VAL A 690 34.21 -22.77 6.01
CA VAL A 690 34.17 -24.15 6.50
C VAL A 690 35.56 -24.75 6.33
N PRO A 691 36.20 -25.29 7.40
CA PRO A 691 37.46 -25.99 7.27
C PRO A 691 37.37 -27.16 6.31
N ALA A 692 38.11 -27.10 5.21
CA ALA A 692 38.04 -28.16 4.19
C ALA A 692 38.83 -29.40 4.66
N THR A 693 38.18 -30.56 4.72
CA THR A 693 38.78 -31.85 5.05
C THR A 693 39.44 -32.54 3.85
N GLY A 694 39.52 -31.85 2.70
CA GLY A 694 40.11 -32.37 1.44
C GLY A 694 39.97 -31.37 0.27
N LYS A 695 40.49 -31.74 -0.89
CA LYS A 695 40.28 -30.95 -2.12
C LYS A 695 38.81 -30.97 -2.53
N LYS A 696 38.20 -29.81 -2.65
CA LYS A 696 36.84 -29.62 -3.22
C LYS A 696 36.98 -29.23 -4.68
N ASN A 697 36.15 -29.80 -5.52
CA ASN A 697 36.10 -29.46 -6.94
C ASN A 697 34.94 -28.48 -7.18
N LEU A 698 35.23 -27.27 -7.60
CA LEU A 698 34.23 -26.25 -7.89
C LEU A 698 33.28 -26.65 -9.05
N ALA A 699 33.77 -27.45 -10.02
CA ALA A 699 32.92 -27.94 -11.12
C ALA A 699 31.77 -28.84 -10.65
N ASP A 700 31.81 -29.32 -9.39
CA ASP A 700 30.70 -30.10 -8.84
C ASP A 700 29.53 -29.23 -8.35
N ALA A 701 29.69 -27.91 -8.29
CA ALA A 701 28.65 -26.99 -7.89
C ALA A 701 27.47 -26.98 -8.90
N PRO A 702 26.24 -27.30 -8.47
CA PRO A 702 25.07 -27.33 -9.36
C PRO A 702 24.87 -26.04 -10.16
N ILE A 703 25.08 -24.87 -9.55
CA ILE A 703 24.90 -23.58 -10.22
C ILE A 703 25.86 -23.38 -11.40
N LEU A 704 27.09 -23.90 -11.33
CA LEU A 704 28.04 -23.83 -12.44
C LEU A 704 27.65 -24.79 -13.57
N LYS A 705 27.11 -25.98 -13.24
CA LYS A 705 26.58 -26.91 -14.24
C LYS A 705 25.42 -26.33 -15.03
N CYS A 706 24.52 -25.56 -14.38
CA CYS A 706 23.43 -24.88 -15.07
C CYS A 706 23.90 -23.84 -16.10
N LEU A 707 25.13 -23.31 -15.97
CA LEU A 707 25.73 -22.41 -16.95
C LEU A 707 26.33 -23.17 -18.17
N GLU A 708 26.77 -24.42 -17.98
CA GLU A 708 27.36 -25.26 -19.00
C GLU A 708 26.31 -25.96 -19.87
N ASP A 709 25.11 -26.26 -19.33
CA ASP A 709 24.03 -26.87 -20.07
C ASP A 709 23.55 -25.96 -21.23
N ARG A 710 23.59 -26.45 -22.44
CA ARG A 710 23.29 -25.74 -23.72
C ARG A 710 21.79 -25.65 -23.99
#